data_26cf0300a51807e1de029cc47958c0a6
#
_entry.id   26cf0300a51807e1de029cc47958c0a6
#
_cell.length_a   1.000
_cell.length_b   1.000
_cell.length_c   1.000
_cell.angle_alpha   90.00
_cell.angle_beta   90.00
_cell.angle_gamma   90.00
#
_symmetry.space_group_name_H-M   'P 1'
#
loop_
_entity.id
_entity.type
_entity.pdbx_description
1 polymer ?
#
loop_
_entity_poly.entity_id
_entity_poly.type
_entity_poly.pdbx_seq_one_letter_code
_entity_poly.pdbx_strand_id
1 'polypeptide(L)'
;MKHAKLFVLAMLMLVGVATYAKNMISIHTNNVQLVLEVKPNGRLYQAYLGEKLSDATPLDQLFMPRANQTSPMWAGSEAYPIMGTEDYFEPALQLTHNNGNPTSVLKYVSHTQTARNGATETIVKLCDEKYPLNVNLHYLAYAKEDVICQWAEISHGENKPISLGRYASGMLYFEEPTYYLTEFSGDWAREMQMSQTQLNFGRKTIDTRLGTRAAMLASPFFEVGLGSPVSENHGKVLMGTIGWTGNFRFIFEVDHNNQLRILAGINPDASTYTLDRGKTFRTPEFIFTLSTQGTGQGSRNFQRWALNHRLYMVQEDRMTLLNNWENTYFDFDEQKLNNLFGQAKSLGVDLFLLDDGWFGNRYPRNDDKAGLGDWQANRAKLPGGIPALVKGANEQGVDFGIWIEPEMVNPESELARNKPHWILRLPDRETYLFRHQLVLDLTNPEVQDFVFGVIDGLMKENPNIKFMKWDCNSPITNIFSPNLKARQGNLYVDYVRGLYAVLQRVQAKYPKLYMMLCSGGGARCDFEALKYFTEFWCSDNTDPVERIYIQWAFSHFMPAKAICSHVTDWNKTASVKFRLDVDFSCKLGFDLDLKHLSPNDLAYCQAAIKEYNRLKPIIFAPNLYRLVSPYETNHCALMRVNDEKTHALLFAYDLYPRYNETIINTRLQGLDPTATYRVREICLMPGQESHLAFHNKCFTGDYLHKAGLKVLGGNQLDSRIIELVKE
;
A
#
# COMPACT_ATOMS: atom_id res chain seq x y z
N MET A 1 -59.73 -13.76 78.68
CA MET A 1 -58.34 -13.83 79.09
C MET A 1 -57.61 -14.80 78.20
N LYS A 2 -56.85 -14.33 77.31
CA LYS A 2 -55.61 -14.88 76.73
C LYS A 2 -55.31 -14.14 75.41
N HIS A 3 -54.25 -13.35 75.43
CA HIS A 3 -53.76 -12.60 74.32
C HIS A 3 -53.09 -13.53 73.32
N ALA A 4 -53.54 -13.52 72.04
CA ALA A 4 -52.81 -14.10 70.91
C ALA A 4 -52.01 -12.97 70.18
N LYS A 5 -50.74 -13.04 70.28
CA LYS A 5 -49.81 -12.13 69.48
C LYS A 5 -49.71 -12.64 68.05
N LEU A 6 -50.16 -11.83 67.13
CA LEU A 6 -49.98 -12.05 65.70
C LEU A 6 -48.54 -11.62 65.30
N PHE A 7 -47.73 -12.57 64.93
CA PHE A 7 -46.40 -12.28 64.26
C PHE A 7 -46.64 -12.11 62.77
N VAL A 8 -46.49 -10.90 62.30
CA VAL A 8 -46.42 -10.61 60.82
C VAL A 8 -45.01 -10.80 60.41
N LEU A 9 -44.72 -11.83 59.61
CA LEU A 9 -43.47 -12.10 59.00
C LEU A 9 -43.38 -11.27 57.64
N ALA A 10 -42.67 -10.14 57.64
CA ALA A 10 -42.41 -9.39 56.46
C ALA A 10 -41.29 -10.10 55.67
N MET A 11 -41.64 -10.77 54.60
CA MET A 11 -40.72 -11.38 53.65
C MET A 11 -40.23 -10.28 52.72
N LEU A 12 -39.06 -9.71 52.97
CA LEU A 12 -38.36 -8.84 52.04
C LEU A 12 -37.88 -9.70 50.87
N MET A 13 -38.58 -9.61 49.73
CA MET A 13 -38.05 -10.07 48.47
C MET A 13 -36.92 -9.09 48.06
N LEU A 14 -35.68 -9.46 48.29
CA LEU A 14 -34.54 -8.88 47.60
C LEU A 14 -34.60 -9.33 46.12
N VAL A 15 -35.14 -8.46 45.28
CA VAL A 15 -34.93 -8.56 43.84
C VAL A 15 -33.46 -8.19 43.63
N GLY A 16 -32.63 -9.18 43.61
CA GLY A 16 -31.25 -9.02 43.15
C GLY A 16 -31.26 -8.61 41.66
N VAL A 17 -31.09 -7.34 41.38
CA VAL A 17 -30.71 -6.89 40.04
C VAL A 17 -29.32 -7.46 39.82
N ALA A 18 -29.24 -8.59 39.12
CA ALA A 18 -27.98 -9.09 38.62
C ALA A 18 -27.44 -8.03 37.68
N THR A 19 -26.54 -7.19 38.17
CA THR A 19 -25.69 -6.35 37.30
C THR A 19 -24.85 -7.30 36.49
N TYR A 20 -25.25 -7.56 35.25
CA TYR A 20 -24.40 -8.21 34.25
C TYR A 20 -23.17 -7.33 34.11
N ALA A 21 -22.03 -7.79 34.63
CA ALA A 21 -20.74 -7.15 34.31
C ALA A 21 -20.57 -7.17 32.80
N LYS A 22 -20.50 -6.01 32.18
CA LYS A 22 -20.28 -5.89 30.73
C LYS A 22 -18.93 -6.52 30.39
N ASN A 23 -18.93 -7.48 29.47
CA ASN A 23 -17.69 -8.08 28.97
C ASN A 23 -17.11 -7.19 27.90
N MET A 24 -16.16 -6.33 28.29
CA MET A 24 -15.50 -5.35 27.42
C MET A 24 -14.13 -5.87 27.01
N ILE A 25 -13.82 -5.77 25.72
CA ILE A 25 -12.55 -6.19 25.14
C ILE A 25 -11.86 -4.93 24.59
N SER A 26 -10.73 -4.53 25.20
CA SER A 26 -9.96 -3.37 24.79
C SER A 26 -8.82 -3.77 23.87
N ILE A 27 -8.76 -3.15 22.71
CA ILE A 27 -7.70 -3.27 21.71
C ILE A 27 -7.12 -1.87 21.53
N HIS A 28 -5.86 -1.65 21.90
CA HIS A 28 -5.32 -0.30 21.89
C HIS A 28 -3.86 -0.23 21.47
N THR A 29 -3.50 0.90 20.95
CA THR A 29 -2.14 1.39 20.71
C THR A 29 -1.76 2.41 21.78
N ASN A 30 -0.71 3.22 21.55
CA ASN A 30 -0.39 4.30 22.48
C ASN A 30 -1.44 5.43 22.48
N ASN A 31 -2.04 5.73 21.29
CA ASN A 31 -2.95 6.88 21.15
C ASN A 31 -4.35 6.49 20.63
N VAL A 32 -4.55 5.27 20.12
CA VAL A 32 -5.83 4.81 19.56
C VAL A 32 -6.38 3.64 20.35
N GLN A 33 -7.70 3.59 20.56
CA GLN A 33 -8.37 2.50 21.25
C GLN A 33 -9.66 2.12 20.53
N LEU A 34 -9.80 0.83 20.27
CA LEU A 34 -11.04 0.15 19.88
C LEU A 34 -11.54 -0.67 21.06
N VAL A 35 -12.78 -0.46 21.47
CA VAL A 35 -13.42 -1.25 22.53
C VAL A 35 -14.60 -2.02 21.96
N LEU A 36 -14.62 -3.32 22.20
CA LEU A 36 -15.71 -4.20 21.83
C LEU A 36 -16.50 -4.61 23.06
N GLU A 37 -17.82 -4.72 22.94
CA GLU A 37 -18.75 -5.13 23.98
C GLU A 37 -19.48 -6.42 23.59
N VAL A 38 -19.49 -7.41 24.48
CA VAL A 38 -20.40 -8.56 24.37
C VAL A 38 -21.71 -8.21 25.07
N LYS A 39 -22.78 -8.03 24.30
CA LYS A 39 -24.12 -7.69 24.85
C LYS A 39 -24.85 -8.91 25.38
N PRO A 40 -25.94 -8.71 26.15
CA PRO A 40 -26.73 -9.83 26.72
C PRO A 40 -27.30 -10.82 25.70
N ASN A 41 -27.46 -10.39 24.44
CA ASN A 41 -27.84 -11.28 23.34
C ASN A 41 -26.69 -12.22 22.88
N GLY A 42 -25.52 -12.13 23.50
CA GLY A 42 -24.32 -12.91 23.17
C GLY A 42 -23.57 -12.44 21.95
N ARG A 43 -23.98 -11.37 21.28
CA ARG A 43 -23.34 -10.84 20.07
C ARG A 43 -22.30 -9.77 20.44
N LEU A 44 -21.34 -9.55 19.54
CA LEU A 44 -20.20 -8.63 19.71
C LEU A 44 -20.45 -7.31 19.00
N TYR A 45 -20.24 -6.19 19.69
CA TYR A 45 -20.48 -4.84 19.17
C TYR A 45 -19.26 -3.93 19.36
N GLN A 46 -19.05 -2.98 18.46
CA GLN A 46 -18.12 -1.88 18.69
C GLN A 46 -18.74 -0.88 19.65
N ALA A 47 -18.13 -0.72 20.82
CA ALA A 47 -18.57 0.24 21.83
C ALA A 47 -17.87 1.60 21.70
N TYR A 48 -16.60 1.59 21.22
CA TYR A 48 -15.81 2.81 21.07
C TYR A 48 -14.73 2.61 20.01
N LEU A 49 -14.43 3.65 19.25
CA LEU A 49 -13.21 3.79 18.45
C LEU A 49 -12.82 5.26 18.46
N GLY A 50 -11.65 5.55 19.03
CA GLY A 50 -11.19 6.93 19.19
C GLY A 50 -9.80 7.01 19.79
N GLU A 51 -9.46 8.19 20.36
CA GLU A 51 -8.25 8.36 21.15
C GLU A 51 -8.25 7.42 22.34
N LYS A 52 -7.07 6.97 22.75
CA LYS A 52 -6.95 6.08 23.91
C LYS A 52 -7.48 6.77 25.16
N LEU A 53 -8.46 6.13 25.79
CA LEU A 53 -9.03 6.57 27.05
C LEU A 53 -8.03 6.40 28.19
N SER A 54 -8.18 7.21 29.23
CA SER A 54 -7.41 7.05 30.45
C SER A 54 -7.64 5.67 31.06
N ASP A 55 -6.60 5.04 31.59
CA ASP A 55 -6.69 3.76 32.27
C ASP A 55 -7.65 3.80 33.50
N ALA A 56 -7.94 5.00 34.01
CA ALA A 56 -8.93 5.22 35.06
C ALA A 56 -10.38 5.25 34.55
N THR A 57 -10.61 5.27 33.23
CA THR A 57 -11.96 5.32 32.65
C THR A 57 -12.61 3.95 32.72
N PRO A 58 -13.74 3.79 33.45
CA PRO A 58 -14.47 2.51 33.50
C PRO A 58 -15.08 2.20 32.12
N LEU A 59 -14.57 1.19 31.42
CA LEU A 59 -15.03 0.82 30.07
C LEU A 59 -16.49 0.34 30.08
N ASP A 60 -17.00 -0.19 31.17
CA ASP A 60 -18.39 -0.60 31.33
C ASP A 60 -19.38 0.57 31.36
N GLN A 61 -18.89 1.81 31.49
CA GLN A 61 -19.67 3.03 31.39
C GLN A 61 -19.75 3.58 29.97
N LEU A 62 -19.00 3.02 29.01
CA LEU A 62 -19.14 3.39 27.61
C LEU A 62 -20.57 3.10 27.14
N PHE A 63 -21.24 4.14 26.72
CA PHE A 63 -22.64 4.10 26.33
C PHE A 63 -22.78 4.22 24.83
N MET A 64 -23.39 3.22 24.19
CA MET A 64 -23.79 3.32 22.78
C MET A 64 -25.23 3.87 22.75
N PRO A 65 -25.43 5.14 22.39
CA PRO A 65 -26.74 5.79 22.52
C PRO A 65 -27.66 5.43 21.36
N ARG A 66 -28.20 4.22 21.34
CA ARG A 66 -29.31 3.87 20.46
C ARG A 66 -30.46 3.33 21.25
N ALA A 67 -31.27 4.25 21.71
CA ALA A 67 -32.35 3.96 22.66
C ALA A 67 -33.69 3.57 22.03
N ASN A 68 -33.86 3.63 20.71
CA ASN A 68 -35.16 3.27 20.14
C ASN A 68 -35.18 1.81 19.68
N GLN A 69 -35.43 0.92 20.63
CA GLN A 69 -35.39 -0.54 20.45
C GLN A 69 -36.67 -1.11 19.82
N THR A 70 -37.60 -0.29 19.38
CA THR A 70 -38.89 -0.75 18.82
C THR A 70 -38.79 -1.15 17.34
N SER A 71 -37.71 -0.82 16.65
CA SER A 71 -37.48 -1.21 15.26
C SER A 71 -36.29 -2.17 15.15
N PRO A 72 -36.47 -3.34 14.52
CA PRO A 72 -35.36 -4.26 14.25
C PRO A 72 -34.26 -3.68 13.36
N MET A 73 -34.50 -2.57 12.63
CA MET A 73 -33.50 -1.87 11.83
C MET A 73 -32.43 -1.11 12.64
N TRP A 74 -32.45 -1.24 13.96
CA TRP A 74 -31.56 -0.54 14.88
C TRP A 74 -30.56 -1.47 15.59
N ALA A 75 -30.09 -2.47 14.88
CA ALA A 75 -29.19 -3.49 15.44
C ALA A 75 -27.91 -2.95 16.09
N GLY A 76 -27.55 -1.70 15.80
CA GLY A 76 -26.37 -1.06 16.36
C GLY A 76 -25.10 -1.36 15.56
N SER A 77 -23.94 -1.21 16.24
CA SER A 77 -22.61 -1.35 15.65
C SER A 77 -22.05 -2.77 15.88
N GLU A 78 -22.70 -3.81 15.39
CA GLU A 78 -22.17 -5.17 15.50
C GLU A 78 -20.80 -5.26 14.80
N ALA A 79 -19.80 -5.79 15.51
CA ALA A 79 -18.41 -5.77 15.06
C ALA A 79 -18.16 -6.61 13.79
N TYR A 80 -19.01 -7.61 13.54
CA TYR A 80 -18.93 -8.45 12.34
C TYR A 80 -20.33 -8.98 11.98
N PRO A 81 -21.24 -8.12 11.47
CA PRO A 81 -22.61 -8.49 11.16
C PRO A 81 -22.65 -9.54 10.04
N ILE A 82 -23.51 -10.53 10.23
CA ILE A 82 -23.74 -11.61 9.27
C ILE A 82 -25.17 -11.54 8.73
N MET A 83 -25.36 -11.99 7.50
CA MET A 83 -26.71 -12.12 6.93
C MET A 83 -27.57 -13.07 7.77
N GLY A 84 -28.80 -12.68 8.09
CA GLY A 84 -29.76 -13.48 8.86
C GLY A 84 -30.08 -12.93 10.24
N THR A 85 -29.54 -11.77 10.59
CA THR A 85 -29.91 -11.00 11.79
C THR A 85 -30.86 -9.86 11.43
N GLU A 86 -31.25 -9.07 12.42
CA GLU A 86 -32.06 -7.86 12.25
C GLU A 86 -31.31 -6.67 11.65
N ASP A 87 -30.02 -6.83 11.31
CA ASP A 87 -29.23 -5.82 10.60
C ASP A 87 -29.46 -5.93 9.08
N TYR A 88 -30.09 -4.92 8.50
CA TYR A 88 -30.45 -4.87 7.08
C TYR A 88 -29.49 -4.02 6.23
N PHE A 89 -28.41 -3.53 6.85
CA PHE A 89 -27.34 -2.81 6.15
C PHE A 89 -26.30 -3.79 5.59
N GLU A 90 -25.19 -3.26 5.07
CA GLU A 90 -24.14 -4.09 4.48
C GLU A 90 -23.55 -5.07 5.50
N PRO A 91 -23.67 -6.39 5.31
CA PRO A 91 -23.07 -7.39 6.19
C PRO A 91 -21.58 -7.55 5.94
N ALA A 92 -20.83 -7.88 6.99
CA ALA A 92 -19.42 -8.29 6.87
C ALA A 92 -19.28 -9.70 6.29
N LEU A 93 -20.22 -10.59 6.62
CA LEU A 93 -20.23 -11.97 6.14
C LEU A 93 -21.58 -12.32 5.52
N GLN A 94 -21.54 -12.88 4.32
CA GLN A 94 -22.68 -13.53 3.67
C GLN A 94 -22.23 -14.88 3.16
N LEU A 95 -22.92 -15.92 3.57
CA LEU A 95 -22.64 -17.29 3.14
C LEU A 95 -23.94 -18.06 2.88
N THR A 96 -23.80 -19.18 2.19
CA THR A 96 -24.88 -20.16 2.02
C THR A 96 -24.39 -21.50 2.57
N HIS A 97 -25.10 -22.00 3.56
CA HIS A 97 -24.87 -23.31 4.16
C HIS A 97 -25.11 -24.44 3.16
N ASN A 98 -24.61 -25.64 3.46
CA ASN A 98 -24.70 -26.77 2.53
C ASN A 98 -26.14 -27.23 2.25
N ASN A 99 -27.11 -26.85 3.07
CA ASN A 99 -28.54 -27.10 2.90
C ASN A 99 -29.30 -25.97 2.17
N GLY A 100 -28.56 -24.93 1.70
CA GLY A 100 -29.14 -23.78 0.99
C GLY A 100 -29.61 -22.64 1.89
N ASN A 101 -29.52 -22.75 3.23
CA ASN A 101 -29.87 -21.66 4.12
C ASN A 101 -28.83 -20.52 4.06
N PRO A 102 -29.24 -19.26 3.81
CA PRO A 102 -28.29 -18.12 3.74
C PRO A 102 -28.10 -17.39 5.08
N THR A 103 -28.66 -17.91 6.18
CA THR A 103 -28.70 -17.17 7.46
C THR A 103 -27.88 -17.81 8.54
N SER A 104 -27.22 -16.98 9.34
CA SER A 104 -26.46 -17.35 10.53
C SER A 104 -26.58 -16.29 11.62
N VAL A 105 -26.24 -16.67 12.86
CA VAL A 105 -26.14 -15.76 14.00
C VAL A 105 -24.84 -16.05 14.75
N LEU A 106 -23.91 -15.12 14.71
CA LEU A 106 -22.63 -15.28 15.41
C LEU A 106 -22.72 -14.86 16.87
N LYS A 107 -22.33 -15.76 17.76
CA LYS A 107 -22.26 -15.56 19.21
C LYS A 107 -20.81 -15.58 19.68
N TYR A 108 -20.51 -14.71 20.62
CA TYR A 108 -19.22 -14.69 21.31
C TYR A 108 -19.00 -15.97 22.12
N VAL A 109 -17.79 -16.52 21.99
CA VAL A 109 -17.35 -17.70 22.76
C VAL A 109 -16.28 -17.32 23.78
N SER A 110 -15.21 -16.68 23.31
CA SER A 110 -14.06 -16.31 24.13
C SER A 110 -13.16 -15.32 23.41
N HIS A 111 -12.24 -14.71 24.12
CA HIS A 111 -11.12 -13.98 23.49
C HIS A 111 -9.81 -14.28 24.21
N THR A 112 -8.71 -14.02 23.49
CA THR A 112 -7.34 -14.08 24.02
C THR A 112 -6.56 -12.85 23.58
N GLN A 113 -5.61 -12.41 24.42
CA GLN A 113 -4.67 -11.34 24.08
C GLN A 113 -3.26 -11.82 24.34
N THR A 114 -2.38 -11.67 23.32
CA THR A 114 -0.99 -12.14 23.38
C THR A 114 -0.05 -11.12 22.76
N ALA A 115 1.10 -10.90 23.38
CA ALA A 115 2.18 -10.09 22.75
C ALA A 115 2.78 -10.87 21.57
N ARG A 116 2.94 -10.18 20.43
CA ARG A 116 3.46 -10.75 19.19
C ARG A 116 4.29 -9.74 18.39
N ASN A 117 5.61 -9.93 18.30
CA ASN A 117 6.49 -9.13 17.43
C ASN A 117 6.30 -7.60 17.55
N GLY A 118 6.29 -7.08 18.76
CA GLY A 118 6.13 -5.64 19.02
C GLY A 118 4.69 -5.12 18.98
N ALA A 119 3.71 -6.01 18.76
CA ALA A 119 2.28 -5.72 18.78
C ALA A 119 1.56 -6.57 19.83
N THR A 120 0.29 -6.25 20.09
CA THR A 120 -0.64 -7.09 20.86
C THR A 120 -1.67 -7.68 19.90
N GLU A 121 -1.74 -9.01 19.81
CA GLU A 121 -2.77 -9.71 19.06
C GLU A 121 -3.94 -10.06 19.98
N THR A 122 -5.14 -9.60 19.61
CA THR A 122 -6.42 -9.98 20.22
C THR A 122 -7.17 -10.87 19.25
N ILE A 123 -7.56 -12.07 19.69
CA ILE A 123 -8.38 -13.00 18.90
C ILE A 123 -9.73 -13.16 19.61
N VAL A 124 -10.82 -12.78 18.95
CA VAL A 124 -12.19 -12.96 19.43
C VAL A 124 -12.84 -14.09 18.66
N LYS A 125 -13.24 -15.15 19.37
CA LYS A 125 -13.89 -16.34 18.80
C LYS A 125 -15.40 -16.18 18.82
N LEU A 126 -16.00 -16.34 17.64
CA LEU A 126 -17.45 -16.36 17.43
C LEU A 126 -17.87 -17.70 16.83
N CYS A 127 -19.08 -18.16 17.14
CA CYS A 127 -19.67 -19.34 16.52
C CYS A 127 -21.17 -19.15 16.25
N ASP A 128 -21.70 -19.94 15.33
CA ASP A 128 -23.15 -20.09 15.15
C ASP A 128 -23.65 -21.26 16.02
N GLU A 129 -24.77 -21.09 16.71
CA GLU A 129 -25.34 -22.12 17.60
C GLU A 129 -26.03 -23.27 16.83
N LYS A 130 -26.43 -23.04 15.58
CA LYS A 130 -27.21 -23.99 14.77
C LYS A 130 -26.38 -24.68 13.71
N TYR A 131 -25.34 -24.02 13.23
CA TYR A 131 -24.42 -24.55 12.24
C TYR A 131 -23.01 -24.66 12.82
N PRO A 132 -22.22 -25.67 12.45
CA PRO A 132 -20.83 -25.77 12.91
C PRO A 132 -19.94 -24.76 12.16
N LEU A 133 -20.29 -23.47 12.25
CA LEU A 133 -19.59 -22.33 11.69
C LEU A 133 -18.81 -21.61 12.79
N ASN A 134 -17.53 -21.32 12.53
CA ASN A 134 -16.68 -20.56 13.44
C ASN A 134 -16.08 -19.37 12.70
N VAL A 135 -16.02 -18.22 13.35
CA VAL A 135 -15.36 -17.01 12.87
C VAL A 135 -14.43 -16.50 13.98
N ASN A 136 -13.14 -16.41 13.70
CA ASN A 136 -12.17 -15.77 14.57
C ASN A 136 -11.87 -14.38 14.02
N LEU A 137 -12.12 -13.34 14.81
CA LEU A 137 -11.73 -11.97 14.48
C LEU A 137 -10.39 -11.69 15.14
N HIS A 138 -9.43 -11.31 14.32
CA HIS A 138 -8.08 -10.97 14.74
C HIS A 138 -7.88 -9.46 14.69
N TYR A 139 -7.26 -8.93 15.73
CA TYR A 139 -6.82 -7.53 15.83
C TYR A 139 -5.38 -7.51 16.28
N LEU A 140 -4.50 -6.94 15.47
CA LEU A 140 -3.08 -6.81 15.77
C LEU A 140 -2.76 -5.32 15.93
N ALA A 141 -2.60 -4.87 17.19
CA ALA A 141 -2.38 -3.47 17.54
C ALA A 141 -0.88 -3.18 17.75
N TYR A 142 -0.32 -2.35 16.89
CA TYR A 142 1.06 -1.88 16.96
C TYR A 142 1.12 -0.60 17.78
N ALA A 143 1.52 -0.74 19.06
CA ALA A 143 1.41 0.32 20.04
C ALA A 143 2.18 1.59 19.68
N LYS A 144 3.41 1.44 19.16
CA LYS A 144 4.32 2.56 18.87
C LYS A 144 3.95 3.34 17.59
N GLU A 145 3.39 2.62 16.63
CA GLU A 145 3.07 3.15 15.30
C GLU A 145 1.62 3.63 15.20
N ASP A 146 0.78 3.37 16.21
CA ASP A 146 -0.65 3.67 16.22
C ASP A 146 -1.42 3.07 15.03
N VAL A 147 -1.05 1.85 14.63
CA VAL A 147 -1.69 1.09 13.55
C VAL A 147 -2.35 -0.17 14.09
N ILE A 148 -3.55 -0.45 13.62
CA ILE A 148 -4.29 -1.68 13.91
C ILE A 148 -4.53 -2.42 12.60
N CYS A 149 -4.21 -3.73 12.57
CA CYS A 149 -4.54 -4.64 11.49
C CYS A 149 -5.67 -5.56 11.94
N GLN A 150 -6.73 -5.69 11.14
CA GLN A 150 -7.90 -6.52 11.41
C GLN A 150 -8.12 -7.52 10.29
N TRP A 151 -8.43 -8.79 10.63
CA TRP A 151 -8.85 -9.81 9.65
C TRP A 151 -9.76 -10.84 10.30
N ALA A 152 -10.42 -11.65 9.48
CA ALA A 152 -11.27 -12.74 9.92
C ALA A 152 -10.75 -14.09 9.40
N GLU A 153 -10.91 -15.13 10.21
CA GLU A 153 -10.73 -16.52 9.82
C GLU A 153 -12.07 -17.26 9.94
N ILE A 154 -12.56 -17.78 8.81
CA ILE A 154 -13.86 -18.43 8.68
C ILE A 154 -13.63 -19.91 8.43
N SER A 155 -14.22 -20.78 9.26
CA SER A 155 -14.15 -22.23 9.12
C SER A 155 -15.47 -22.88 9.44
N HIS A 156 -15.70 -24.08 8.90
CA HIS A 156 -16.93 -24.84 9.19
C HIS A 156 -16.70 -26.35 9.27
N GLY A 157 -17.61 -27.03 9.95
CA GLY A 157 -17.63 -28.47 10.10
C GLY A 157 -18.76 -29.19 9.37
N GLU A 158 -19.52 -28.48 8.52
CA GLU A 158 -20.62 -29.08 7.75
C GLU A 158 -20.11 -30.20 6.82
N ASN A 159 -20.98 -31.17 6.53
CA ASN A 159 -20.60 -32.40 5.79
C ASN A 159 -20.32 -32.18 4.29
N LYS A 160 -20.70 -31.02 3.72
CA LYS A 160 -20.41 -30.58 2.34
C LYS A 160 -19.85 -29.16 2.35
N PRO A 161 -19.22 -28.70 1.26
CA PRO A 161 -18.75 -27.34 1.14
C PRO A 161 -19.86 -26.31 1.33
N ILE A 162 -19.50 -25.14 1.84
CA ILE A 162 -20.35 -23.94 1.89
C ILE A 162 -19.89 -22.92 0.86
N SER A 163 -20.75 -21.94 0.55
CA SER A 163 -20.42 -20.85 -0.36
C SER A 163 -20.30 -19.53 0.42
N LEU A 164 -19.16 -18.86 0.32
CA LEU A 164 -18.94 -17.52 0.84
C LEU A 164 -19.24 -16.51 -0.26
N GLY A 165 -20.33 -15.74 -0.11
CA GLY A 165 -20.73 -14.70 -1.07
C GLY A 165 -20.16 -13.33 -0.73
N ARG A 166 -19.87 -13.05 0.55
CA ARG A 166 -19.15 -11.88 1.05
C ARG A 166 -18.36 -12.28 2.29
N TYR A 167 -17.17 -11.72 2.43
CA TYR A 167 -16.23 -12.08 3.52
C TYR A 167 -15.28 -10.90 3.76
N ALA A 168 -15.79 -9.88 4.47
CA ALA A 168 -15.01 -8.70 4.80
C ALA A 168 -13.87 -9.02 5.77
N SER A 169 -12.80 -8.25 5.68
CA SER A 169 -11.69 -8.29 6.63
C SER A 169 -12.07 -7.65 7.96
N GLY A 170 -12.86 -6.57 7.91
CA GLY A 170 -13.30 -5.86 9.08
C GLY A 170 -14.36 -4.81 8.78
N MET A 171 -14.92 -4.29 9.85
CA MET A 171 -15.92 -3.24 9.83
C MET A 171 -15.67 -2.26 10.98
N LEU A 172 -15.84 -0.96 10.72
CA LEU A 172 -15.73 0.11 11.70
C LEU A 172 -16.96 1.01 11.64
N TYR A 173 -17.29 1.63 12.77
CA TYR A 173 -18.43 2.54 12.89
C TYR A 173 -18.01 3.87 13.50
N PHE A 174 -18.62 4.96 13.01
CA PHE A 174 -18.41 6.31 13.49
C PHE A 174 -19.74 7.06 13.59
N GLU A 175 -19.83 7.96 14.58
CA GLU A 175 -20.96 8.86 14.80
C GLU A 175 -20.39 10.28 14.90
N GLU A 176 -20.35 10.98 13.78
CA GLU A 176 -19.85 12.35 13.66
C GLU A 176 -20.84 13.20 12.87
N PRO A 177 -20.85 14.52 13.02
CA PRO A 177 -21.78 15.39 12.31
C PRO A 177 -21.68 15.30 10.77
N THR A 178 -20.47 15.10 10.27
CA THR A 178 -20.16 15.05 8.83
C THR A 178 -18.98 14.11 8.56
N TYR A 179 -18.88 13.61 7.33
CA TYR A 179 -17.81 12.73 6.87
C TYR A 179 -17.31 13.20 5.51
N TYR A 180 -16.00 13.14 5.32
CA TYR A 180 -15.34 13.55 4.07
C TYR A 180 -14.39 12.45 3.64
N LEU A 181 -14.65 11.84 2.50
CA LEU A 181 -13.84 10.76 1.95
C LEU A 181 -12.84 11.31 0.94
N THR A 182 -11.55 11.08 1.16
CA THR A 182 -10.50 11.20 0.15
C THR A 182 -10.26 9.84 -0.45
N GLU A 183 -10.38 9.73 -1.76
CA GLU A 183 -10.08 8.56 -2.57
C GLU A 183 -8.93 8.83 -3.53
N PHE A 184 -8.24 7.76 -3.95
CA PHE A 184 -7.09 7.80 -4.84
C PHE A 184 -7.43 7.01 -6.10
N SER A 185 -7.80 7.71 -7.15
CA SER A 185 -8.12 7.12 -8.45
C SER A 185 -6.92 7.17 -9.39
N GLY A 186 -7.01 6.54 -10.55
CA GLY A 186 -5.91 6.59 -11.50
C GLY A 186 -6.21 5.91 -12.82
N ASP A 187 -5.15 5.74 -13.56
CA ASP A 187 -5.00 4.92 -14.76
C ASP A 187 -3.50 4.77 -15.01
N TRP A 188 -3.09 4.09 -16.10
CA TRP A 188 -1.71 4.04 -16.53
C TRP A 188 -1.14 5.47 -16.73
N ALA A 189 0.06 5.70 -16.19
CA ALA A 189 0.77 6.98 -16.22
C ALA A 189 0.00 8.15 -15.53
N ARG A 190 -0.98 7.84 -14.66
CA ARG A 190 -1.85 8.80 -13.99
C ARG A 190 -2.31 8.28 -12.63
N GLU A 191 -1.39 7.68 -11.90
CA GLU A 191 -1.65 7.00 -10.63
C GLU A 191 -1.95 8.00 -9.50
N MET A 192 -2.70 7.56 -8.51
CA MET A 192 -2.91 8.21 -7.22
C MET A 192 -3.51 9.63 -7.29
N GLN A 193 -4.43 9.88 -8.23
CA GLN A 193 -5.14 11.17 -8.30
C GLN A 193 -6.07 11.33 -7.09
N MET A 194 -5.79 12.31 -6.24
CA MET A 194 -6.54 12.57 -5.02
C MET A 194 -7.83 13.34 -5.32
N SER A 195 -8.94 12.89 -4.73
CA SER A 195 -10.20 13.64 -4.75
C SER A 195 -10.93 13.49 -3.42
N GLN A 196 -11.56 14.56 -2.94
CA GLN A 196 -12.32 14.55 -1.70
C GLN A 196 -13.79 14.81 -1.95
N THR A 197 -14.66 14.00 -1.31
CA THR A 197 -16.13 14.10 -1.43
C THR A 197 -16.76 14.00 -0.04
N GLN A 198 -17.76 14.83 0.25
CA GLN A 198 -18.60 14.67 1.44
C GLN A 198 -19.50 13.44 1.29
N LEU A 199 -19.49 12.57 2.29
CA LEU A 199 -20.40 11.43 2.36
C LEU A 199 -21.75 11.88 2.94
N ASN A 200 -22.82 11.47 2.28
CA ASN A 200 -24.20 11.72 2.69
C ASN A 200 -24.92 10.37 2.80
N PHE A 201 -26.19 10.40 3.24
CA PHE A 201 -27.04 9.21 3.29
C PHE A 201 -26.92 8.35 2.02
N GLY A 202 -26.66 7.06 2.21
CA GLY A 202 -26.45 6.09 1.14
C GLY A 202 -25.07 5.47 1.18
N ARG A 203 -24.61 4.97 0.03
CA ARG A 203 -23.35 4.23 -0.10
C ARG A 203 -22.42 4.84 -1.12
N LYS A 204 -21.15 4.98 -0.75
CA LYS A 204 -20.02 5.19 -1.66
C LYS A 204 -19.14 3.94 -1.61
N THR A 205 -18.65 3.50 -2.76
CA THR A 205 -17.79 2.31 -2.87
C THR A 205 -16.52 2.68 -3.62
N ILE A 206 -15.38 2.19 -3.13
CA ILE A 206 -14.09 2.17 -3.85
C ILE A 206 -13.77 0.70 -4.09
N ASP A 207 -13.72 0.27 -5.34
CA ASP A 207 -13.48 -1.14 -5.65
C ASP A 207 -12.80 -1.36 -7.00
N THR A 208 -12.35 -2.60 -7.23
CA THR A 208 -11.74 -3.03 -8.47
C THR A 208 -12.10 -4.47 -8.82
N ARG A 209 -12.05 -4.78 -10.13
CA ARG A 209 -12.33 -6.12 -10.71
C ARG A 209 -11.28 -6.54 -11.73
N LEU A 210 -10.11 -5.95 -11.70
CA LEU A 210 -9.05 -6.14 -12.71
C LEU A 210 -8.22 -7.42 -12.48
N GLY A 211 -8.34 -8.03 -11.30
CA GLY A 211 -7.55 -9.20 -10.92
C GLY A 211 -6.10 -8.84 -10.60
N THR A 212 -5.21 -8.89 -11.58
CA THR A 212 -3.77 -8.69 -11.40
C THR A 212 -3.35 -7.24 -11.23
N ARG A 213 -3.86 -6.31 -12.02
CA ARG A 213 -3.58 -4.86 -11.95
C ARG A 213 -4.58 -4.15 -11.04
N ALA A 214 -4.75 -4.68 -9.84
CA ALA A 214 -5.86 -4.33 -8.98
C ALA A 214 -5.93 -2.84 -8.59
N ALA A 215 -4.79 -2.16 -8.49
CA ALA A 215 -4.73 -0.74 -8.13
C ALA A 215 -4.68 0.23 -9.31
N MET A 216 -4.94 -0.23 -10.55
CA MET A 216 -4.81 0.62 -11.75
C MET A 216 -5.82 1.77 -11.78
N LEU A 217 -7.12 1.50 -11.58
CA LEU A 217 -8.19 2.50 -11.69
C LEU A 217 -8.54 3.12 -10.34
N ALA A 218 -8.40 2.36 -9.27
CA ALA A 218 -8.61 2.79 -7.90
C ALA A 218 -7.53 2.18 -7.02
N SER A 219 -6.85 2.97 -6.22
CA SER A 219 -5.84 2.48 -5.29
C SER A 219 -6.47 1.99 -3.99
N PRO A 220 -5.89 0.97 -3.32
CA PRO A 220 -6.47 0.38 -2.11
C PRO A 220 -6.23 1.24 -0.87
N PHE A 221 -6.42 2.56 -0.99
CA PHE A 221 -6.19 3.55 0.05
C PHE A 221 -7.38 4.49 0.18
N PHE A 222 -7.65 4.94 1.41
CA PHE A 222 -8.64 5.98 1.66
C PHE A 222 -8.33 6.77 2.92
N GLU A 223 -8.87 7.98 3.00
CA GLU A 223 -8.88 8.82 4.19
C GLU A 223 -10.30 9.32 4.46
N VAL A 224 -10.73 9.28 5.72
CA VAL A 224 -12.03 9.82 6.12
C VAL A 224 -11.84 10.89 7.17
N GLY A 225 -12.16 12.13 6.80
CA GLY A 225 -12.28 13.23 7.74
C GLY A 225 -13.56 13.06 8.57
N LEU A 226 -13.39 13.03 9.89
CA LEU A 226 -14.44 12.79 10.86
C LEU A 226 -14.83 14.12 11.52
N GLY A 227 -16.00 14.64 11.17
CA GLY A 227 -16.53 15.93 11.65
C GLY A 227 -16.05 17.15 10.85
N SER A 228 -15.02 17.02 9.99
CA SER A 228 -14.49 18.12 9.16
C SER A 228 -13.80 17.55 7.91
N PRO A 229 -13.58 18.38 6.86
CA PRO A 229 -12.74 18.00 5.72
C PRO A 229 -11.36 17.51 6.15
N VAL A 230 -10.80 16.58 5.35
CA VAL A 230 -9.44 16.07 5.57
C VAL A 230 -8.43 17.21 5.47
N SER A 231 -7.52 17.28 6.43
CA SER A 231 -6.45 18.29 6.48
C SER A 231 -5.12 17.66 6.88
N GLU A 232 -4.02 18.25 6.43
CA GLU A 232 -2.67 17.76 6.71
C GLU A 232 -2.30 17.83 8.19
N ASN A 233 -2.65 18.96 8.86
CA ASN A 233 -2.10 19.31 10.17
C ASN A 233 -3.12 19.35 11.31
N HIS A 234 -4.39 19.12 11.04
CA HIS A 234 -5.44 19.21 12.04
C HIS A 234 -6.67 18.38 11.68
N GLY A 235 -7.54 18.15 12.65
CA GLY A 235 -8.77 17.40 12.51
C GLY A 235 -8.59 15.90 12.75
N LYS A 236 -9.72 15.23 12.95
CA LYS A 236 -9.79 13.81 13.19
C LYS A 236 -9.91 13.07 11.85
N VAL A 237 -8.96 12.21 11.55
CA VAL A 237 -8.88 11.49 10.27
C VAL A 237 -8.65 10.00 10.52
N LEU A 238 -9.49 9.16 9.94
CA LEU A 238 -9.22 7.74 9.77
C LEU A 238 -8.52 7.54 8.42
N MET A 239 -7.37 6.91 8.41
CA MET A 239 -6.69 6.44 7.20
C MET A 239 -6.74 4.92 7.16
N GLY A 240 -7.06 4.35 6.01
CA GLY A 240 -7.23 2.90 5.87
C GLY A 240 -6.76 2.34 4.54
N THR A 241 -6.39 1.06 4.56
CA THR A 241 -5.95 0.28 3.40
C THR A 241 -6.18 -1.21 3.62
N ILE A 242 -6.02 -2.00 2.56
CA ILE A 242 -6.08 -3.46 2.64
C ILE A 242 -4.77 -4.08 2.15
N GLY A 243 -4.25 -5.06 2.89
CA GLY A 243 -3.09 -5.86 2.50
C GLY A 243 -3.49 -6.98 1.54
N TRP A 244 -3.75 -6.64 0.28
CA TRP A 244 -4.23 -7.59 -0.72
C TRP A 244 -3.85 -7.19 -2.15
N THR A 245 -3.09 -8.03 -2.83
CA THR A 245 -2.62 -7.80 -4.20
C THR A 245 -3.63 -8.32 -5.23
N GLY A 246 -4.91 -7.99 -5.04
CA GLY A 246 -6.01 -8.44 -5.89
C GLY A 246 -7.24 -7.54 -5.76
N ASN A 247 -8.36 -7.99 -6.32
CA ASN A 247 -9.61 -7.25 -6.28
C ASN A 247 -10.03 -6.94 -4.84
N PHE A 248 -10.25 -5.68 -4.54
CA PHE A 248 -10.66 -5.21 -3.22
C PHE A 248 -11.95 -4.39 -3.29
N ARG A 249 -12.58 -4.19 -2.12
CA ARG A 249 -13.73 -3.30 -1.96
C ARG A 249 -13.73 -2.65 -0.60
N PHE A 250 -13.87 -1.32 -0.60
CA PHE A 250 -14.28 -0.53 0.57
C PHE A 250 -15.69 -0.03 0.34
N ILE A 251 -16.55 -0.13 1.37
CA ILE A 251 -17.90 0.43 1.37
C ILE A 251 -17.98 1.44 2.50
N PHE A 252 -18.46 2.63 2.18
CA PHE A 252 -18.77 3.71 3.11
C PHE A 252 -20.26 3.91 3.07
N GLU A 253 -20.98 3.44 4.08
CA GLU A 253 -22.43 3.50 4.18
C GLU A 253 -22.84 4.43 5.31
N VAL A 254 -23.49 5.54 4.97
CA VAL A 254 -24.08 6.48 5.93
C VAL A 254 -25.56 6.15 6.06
N ASP A 255 -26.00 5.79 7.26
CA ASP A 255 -27.39 5.44 7.50
C ASP A 255 -28.27 6.68 7.77
N HIS A 256 -29.58 6.44 7.96
CA HIS A 256 -30.58 7.49 8.22
C HIS A 256 -30.40 8.21 9.57
N ASN A 257 -29.54 7.72 10.47
CA ASN A 257 -29.16 8.38 11.71
C ASN A 257 -27.78 9.04 11.61
N ASN A 258 -27.27 9.18 10.37
CA ASN A 258 -25.94 9.72 10.11
C ASN A 258 -24.80 8.91 10.78
N GLN A 259 -24.99 7.61 11.05
CA GLN A 259 -23.88 6.74 11.42
C GLN A 259 -23.16 6.27 10.16
N LEU A 260 -21.84 6.41 10.15
CA LEU A 260 -20.98 5.87 9.10
C LEU A 260 -20.52 4.45 9.45
N ARG A 261 -20.70 3.56 8.51
CA ARG A 261 -20.24 2.17 8.49
C ARG A 261 -19.15 2.06 7.42
N ILE A 262 -17.94 1.60 7.79
CA ILE A 262 -16.84 1.37 6.85
C ILE A 262 -16.54 -0.11 6.83
N LEU A 263 -16.67 -0.73 5.66
CA LEU A 263 -16.41 -2.14 5.43
C LEU A 263 -15.24 -2.29 4.46
N ALA A 264 -14.26 -3.13 4.80
CA ALA A 264 -13.08 -3.39 4.00
C ALA A 264 -12.91 -4.90 3.75
N GLY A 265 -12.60 -5.29 2.51
CA GLY A 265 -12.38 -6.70 2.18
C GLY A 265 -12.04 -6.95 0.72
N ILE A 266 -11.99 -8.24 0.35
CA ILE A 266 -11.91 -8.67 -1.04
C ILE A 266 -13.22 -8.30 -1.74
N ASN A 267 -13.14 -7.88 -3.00
CA ASN A 267 -14.33 -7.67 -3.81
C ASN A 267 -15.05 -9.01 -4.05
N PRO A 268 -16.34 -9.14 -3.65
CA PRO A 268 -17.07 -10.39 -3.79
C PRO A 268 -17.60 -10.66 -5.20
N ASP A 269 -17.51 -9.68 -6.12
CA ASP A 269 -18.03 -9.84 -7.47
C ASP A 269 -17.25 -10.92 -8.23
N ALA A 270 -17.96 -11.88 -8.81
CA ALA A 270 -17.40 -13.06 -9.42
C ALA A 270 -16.45 -13.89 -8.50
N SER A 271 -16.59 -13.74 -7.17
CA SER A 271 -15.74 -14.34 -6.14
C SER A 271 -16.55 -15.07 -5.08
N THR A 272 -17.66 -15.71 -5.44
CA THR A 272 -18.36 -16.63 -4.54
C THR A 272 -17.45 -17.82 -4.25
N TYR A 273 -16.79 -17.78 -3.10
CA TYR A 273 -15.74 -18.73 -2.74
C TYR A 273 -16.34 -20.01 -2.16
N THR A 274 -15.95 -21.15 -2.74
CA THR A 274 -16.33 -22.48 -2.23
C THR A 274 -15.35 -22.90 -1.15
N LEU A 275 -15.81 -23.01 0.10
CA LEU A 275 -15.01 -23.41 1.25
C LEU A 275 -15.32 -24.87 1.62
N ASP A 276 -14.30 -25.71 1.64
CA ASP A 276 -14.41 -27.12 2.02
C ASP A 276 -14.48 -27.30 3.55
N ARG A 277 -15.12 -28.40 3.96
CA ARG A 277 -15.14 -28.83 5.37
C ARG A 277 -13.75 -28.86 5.99
N GLY A 278 -13.61 -28.27 7.16
CA GLY A 278 -12.38 -28.29 7.95
C GLY A 278 -11.25 -27.41 7.37
N LYS A 279 -11.50 -26.70 6.27
CA LYS A 279 -10.59 -25.66 5.77
C LYS A 279 -10.93 -24.32 6.40
N THR A 280 -9.93 -23.46 6.46
CA THR A 280 -10.07 -22.08 6.97
C THR A 280 -9.88 -21.11 5.82
N PHE A 281 -10.82 -20.21 5.64
CA PHE A 281 -10.70 -19.03 4.78
C PHE A 281 -10.22 -17.86 5.64
N ARG A 282 -9.00 -17.38 5.38
CA ARG A 282 -8.47 -16.17 5.98
C ARG A 282 -8.67 -15.00 5.02
N THR A 283 -9.27 -13.92 5.50
CA THR A 283 -9.37 -12.66 4.78
C THR A 283 -8.03 -11.90 4.84
N PRO A 284 -7.75 -10.96 3.91
CA PRO A 284 -6.60 -10.09 4.03
C PRO A 284 -6.70 -9.16 5.25
N GLU A 285 -5.58 -8.52 5.59
CA GLU A 285 -5.56 -7.54 6.68
C GLU A 285 -6.19 -6.22 6.22
N PHE A 286 -7.22 -5.74 6.91
CA PHE A 286 -7.65 -4.35 6.90
C PHE A 286 -6.76 -3.58 7.87
N ILE A 287 -6.03 -2.59 7.38
CA ILE A 287 -5.00 -1.87 8.11
C ILE A 287 -5.45 -0.42 8.24
N PHE A 288 -5.48 0.12 9.46
CA PHE A 288 -5.93 1.48 9.68
C PHE A 288 -5.20 2.17 10.84
N THR A 289 -5.19 3.50 10.79
CA THR A 289 -4.77 4.39 11.87
C THR A 289 -5.79 5.51 12.04
N LEU A 290 -5.97 6.00 13.25
CA LEU A 290 -6.78 7.16 13.56
C LEU A 290 -5.86 8.26 14.09
N SER A 291 -5.96 9.45 13.51
CA SER A 291 -5.20 10.63 13.93
C SER A 291 -6.16 11.76 14.31
N THR A 292 -5.85 12.49 15.35
CA THR A 292 -6.52 13.78 15.71
C THR A 292 -5.70 14.98 15.27
N GLN A 293 -4.54 14.75 14.62
CA GLN A 293 -3.61 15.76 14.15
C GLN A 293 -3.48 15.78 12.62
N GLY A 294 -4.57 15.41 11.91
CA GLY A 294 -4.63 15.38 10.46
C GLY A 294 -3.91 14.22 9.82
N THR A 295 -3.84 14.23 8.47
CA THR A 295 -3.24 13.16 7.65
C THR A 295 -1.73 13.09 7.80
N GLY A 296 -1.05 14.20 8.10
CA GLY A 296 0.39 14.19 8.30
C GLY A 296 0.82 13.25 9.42
N GLN A 297 0.11 13.22 10.55
CA GLN A 297 0.39 12.27 11.62
C GLN A 297 0.02 10.84 11.19
N GLY A 298 -1.13 10.64 10.55
CA GLY A 298 -1.53 9.32 10.05
C GLY A 298 -0.53 8.75 9.04
N SER A 299 0.01 9.60 8.15
CA SER A 299 1.06 9.22 7.20
C SER A 299 2.35 8.78 7.90
N ARG A 300 2.80 9.51 8.93
CA ARG A 300 3.96 9.12 9.74
C ARG A 300 3.74 7.80 10.45
N ASN A 301 2.53 7.54 10.95
CA ASN A 301 2.14 6.26 11.55
C ASN A 301 2.30 5.12 10.53
N PHE A 302 1.70 5.24 9.33
CA PHE A 302 1.81 4.23 8.27
C PHE A 302 3.25 4.03 7.79
N GLN A 303 3.99 5.11 7.53
CA GLN A 303 5.37 5.02 7.04
C GLN A 303 6.27 4.33 8.07
N ARG A 304 6.17 4.69 9.35
CA ARG A 304 6.93 4.05 10.43
C ARG A 304 6.56 2.58 10.58
N TRP A 305 5.25 2.27 10.55
CA TRP A 305 4.77 0.90 10.60
C TRP A 305 5.25 0.07 9.40
N ALA A 306 5.19 0.63 8.20
CA ALA A 306 5.66 -0.06 7.00
C ALA A 306 7.17 -0.39 7.08
N LEU A 307 7.99 0.57 7.52
CA LEU A 307 9.43 0.36 7.70
C LEU A 307 9.74 -0.67 8.80
N ASN A 308 8.96 -0.71 9.88
CA ASN A 308 9.23 -1.62 10.99
C ASN A 308 8.67 -3.04 10.78
N HIS A 309 7.58 -3.20 9.99
CA HIS A 309 6.79 -4.43 10.00
C HIS A 309 6.40 -4.97 8.62
N ARG A 310 6.66 -4.24 7.52
CA ARG A 310 6.17 -4.63 6.19
C ARG A 310 7.23 -4.68 5.10
N LEU A 311 8.06 -3.66 5.00
CA LEU A 311 8.97 -3.53 3.87
C LEU A 311 10.08 -4.60 3.91
N TYR A 312 10.17 -5.38 2.83
CA TYR A 312 11.19 -6.42 2.70
C TYR A 312 12.59 -5.82 2.66
N MET A 313 13.56 -6.51 3.29
CA MET A 313 14.96 -6.07 3.38
C MET A 313 15.08 -4.60 3.80
N VAL A 314 14.30 -4.17 4.80
CA VAL A 314 14.26 -2.77 5.25
C VAL A 314 15.61 -2.31 5.82
N GLN A 315 16.42 -3.19 6.38
CA GLN A 315 17.73 -2.86 6.95
C GLN A 315 18.79 -2.65 5.86
N GLU A 316 18.59 -3.23 4.68
CA GLU A 316 19.51 -3.10 3.56
C GLU A 316 19.39 -1.71 2.90
N ASP A 317 20.49 -1.20 2.37
CA ASP A 317 20.48 0.04 1.59
C ASP A 317 19.70 -0.14 0.28
N ARG A 318 19.35 0.96 -0.37
CA ARG A 318 18.74 0.97 -1.71
C ARG A 318 19.77 1.41 -2.73
N MET A 319 19.95 0.59 -3.75
CA MET A 319 20.89 0.85 -4.84
C MET A 319 20.35 1.94 -5.76
N THR A 320 21.18 2.93 -6.09
CA THR A 320 20.95 3.79 -7.26
C THR A 320 21.10 2.97 -8.53
N LEU A 321 20.36 3.27 -9.58
CA LEU A 321 20.39 2.46 -10.80
C LEU A 321 20.35 3.28 -12.08
N LEU A 322 20.82 2.69 -13.19
CA LEU A 322 20.54 3.09 -14.56
C LEU A 322 19.70 1.99 -15.22
N ASN A 323 18.51 2.33 -15.67
CA ASN A 323 17.64 1.47 -16.48
C ASN A 323 17.88 1.80 -17.97
N ASN A 324 17.64 0.84 -18.88
CA ASN A 324 17.77 1.09 -20.32
C ASN A 324 16.43 1.28 -21.04
N TRP A 325 15.28 1.22 -20.37
CA TRP A 325 13.99 1.20 -21.07
C TRP A 325 13.78 2.45 -21.93
N GLU A 326 13.76 3.64 -21.34
CA GLU A 326 13.57 4.88 -22.11
C GLU A 326 14.77 5.25 -23.00
N ASN A 327 15.95 4.67 -22.73
CA ASN A 327 17.14 4.88 -23.53
C ASN A 327 17.09 4.09 -24.86
N THR A 328 16.67 2.83 -24.82
CA THR A 328 16.78 1.92 -25.98
C THR A 328 15.47 1.27 -26.40
N TYR A 329 14.46 1.23 -25.51
CA TYR A 329 13.30 0.37 -25.67
C TYR A 329 13.73 -1.06 -26.07
N PHE A 330 13.15 -1.62 -27.13
CA PHE A 330 13.52 -2.93 -27.68
C PHE A 330 14.75 -2.94 -28.58
N ASP A 331 15.30 -1.77 -28.96
CA ASP A 331 16.44 -1.63 -29.89
C ASP A 331 17.78 -1.65 -29.16
N PHE A 332 18.18 -2.83 -28.71
CA PHE A 332 19.50 -3.03 -28.11
C PHE A 332 20.11 -4.37 -28.54
N ASP A 333 21.42 -4.44 -28.39
CA ASP A 333 22.26 -5.62 -28.55
C ASP A 333 23.31 -5.67 -27.43
N GLU A 334 24.12 -6.73 -27.42
CA GLU A 334 25.14 -6.94 -26.38
C GLU A 334 26.19 -5.79 -26.39
N GLN A 335 26.52 -5.21 -27.56
CA GLN A 335 27.48 -4.10 -27.65
C GLN A 335 26.91 -2.81 -27.04
N LYS A 336 25.66 -2.46 -27.40
CA LYS A 336 24.98 -1.29 -26.84
C LYS A 336 24.89 -1.39 -25.31
N LEU A 337 24.54 -2.56 -24.78
CA LEU A 337 24.42 -2.79 -23.32
C LEU A 337 25.77 -2.66 -22.61
N ASN A 338 26.86 -3.21 -23.20
CA ASN A 338 28.22 -3.02 -22.66
C ASN A 338 28.63 -1.55 -22.60
N ASN A 339 28.23 -0.74 -23.58
CA ASN A 339 28.47 0.71 -23.57
C ASN A 339 27.65 1.38 -22.42
N LEU A 340 26.42 0.92 -22.16
CA LEU A 340 25.60 1.44 -21.07
C LEU A 340 26.15 1.07 -19.68
N PHE A 341 26.81 -0.07 -19.52
CA PHE A 341 27.53 -0.39 -18.28
C PHE A 341 28.63 0.63 -17.97
N GLY A 342 29.37 1.05 -19.01
CA GLY A 342 30.35 2.13 -18.90
C GLY A 342 29.73 3.48 -18.54
N GLN A 343 28.54 3.78 -19.07
CA GLN A 343 27.80 4.99 -18.73
C GLN A 343 27.31 4.92 -17.25
N ALA A 344 26.74 3.79 -16.79
CA ALA A 344 26.34 3.59 -15.42
C ALA A 344 27.52 3.81 -14.44
N LYS A 345 28.69 3.26 -14.77
CA LYS A 345 29.92 3.49 -14.01
C LYS A 345 30.32 4.96 -13.99
N SER A 346 30.30 5.62 -15.15
CA SER A 346 30.64 7.05 -15.28
C SER A 346 29.69 7.92 -14.44
N LEU A 347 28.39 7.62 -14.45
CA LEU A 347 27.37 8.33 -13.68
C LEU A 347 27.59 8.13 -12.16
N GLY A 348 28.07 6.97 -11.75
CA GLY A 348 28.34 6.62 -10.36
C GLY A 348 27.16 5.94 -9.67
N VAL A 349 26.26 5.29 -10.43
CA VAL A 349 25.20 4.46 -9.87
C VAL A 349 25.68 3.06 -9.51
N ASP A 350 24.97 2.38 -8.61
CA ASP A 350 25.34 1.08 -8.08
C ASP A 350 24.98 -0.07 -9.04
N LEU A 351 23.88 0.06 -9.79
CA LEU A 351 23.22 -1.01 -10.53
C LEU A 351 22.88 -0.59 -11.96
N PHE A 352 23.05 -1.51 -12.90
CA PHE A 352 22.41 -1.45 -14.23
C PHE A 352 21.23 -2.42 -14.28
N LEU A 353 20.04 -1.93 -14.68
CA LEU A 353 18.81 -2.73 -14.81
C LEU A 353 18.51 -2.94 -16.31
N LEU A 354 18.63 -4.18 -16.78
CA LEU A 354 18.17 -4.59 -18.11
C LEU A 354 16.66 -4.75 -18.10
N ASP A 355 15.96 -3.93 -18.86
CA ASP A 355 14.50 -3.95 -19.00
C ASP A 355 13.99 -4.92 -20.08
N ASP A 356 12.73 -4.83 -20.51
CA ASP A 356 12.06 -5.71 -21.47
C ASP A 356 12.80 -5.83 -22.81
N GLY A 357 12.68 -6.98 -23.49
CA GLY A 357 13.20 -7.20 -24.85
C GLY A 357 14.40 -8.14 -24.97
N TRP A 358 14.89 -8.74 -23.89
CA TRP A 358 16.11 -9.57 -23.88
C TRP A 358 15.90 -11.04 -24.27
N PHE A 359 14.65 -11.53 -24.40
CA PHE A 359 14.30 -12.93 -24.52
C PHE A 359 13.55 -13.30 -25.82
N GLY A 360 13.30 -14.60 -26.01
CA GLY A 360 12.58 -15.16 -27.15
C GLY A 360 13.49 -15.40 -28.37
N ASN A 361 13.61 -16.66 -28.78
CA ASN A 361 14.41 -17.03 -29.95
C ASN A 361 13.53 -17.30 -31.18
N ARG A 362 12.49 -18.16 -31.04
CA ARG A 362 11.55 -18.43 -32.12
C ARG A 362 10.56 -17.29 -32.35
N TYR A 363 10.14 -16.64 -31.27
CA TYR A 363 9.28 -15.47 -31.24
C TYR A 363 10.03 -14.35 -30.53
N PRO A 364 10.92 -13.61 -31.25
CA PRO A 364 11.77 -12.59 -30.62
C PRO A 364 10.96 -11.46 -29.99
N ARG A 365 11.31 -11.09 -28.75
CA ARG A 365 10.74 -9.94 -28.04
C ARG A 365 11.32 -8.62 -28.60
N ASN A 366 10.90 -8.25 -29.81
CA ASN A 366 11.30 -7.01 -30.49
C ASN A 366 10.23 -5.91 -30.39
N ASP A 367 9.08 -6.27 -29.90
CA ASP A 367 7.95 -5.40 -29.53
C ASP A 367 7.11 -6.12 -28.46
N ASP A 368 5.96 -5.55 -28.08
CA ASP A 368 5.09 -6.10 -27.05
C ASP A 368 4.13 -7.22 -27.54
N LYS A 369 4.22 -7.66 -28.81
CA LYS A 369 3.27 -8.59 -29.43
C LYS A 369 3.70 -10.05 -29.34
N ALA A 370 4.98 -10.34 -29.15
CA ALA A 370 5.53 -11.68 -29.21
C ALA A 370 6.56 -11.95 -28.09
N GLY A 371 6.84 -13.22 -27.88
CA GLY A 371 7.94 -13.73 -27.07
C GLY A 371 7.68 -13.82 -25.58
N LEU A 372 6.68 -13.12 -25.03
CA LEU A 372 6.40 -13.15 -23.59
C LEU A 372 5.98 -14.58 -23.17
N GLY A 373 6.68 -15.14 -22.22
CA GLY A 373 6.58 -16.54 -21.79
C GLY A 373 7.81 -17.38 -22.14
N ASP A 374 8.60 -16.98 -23.11
CA ASP A 374 9.77 -17.70 -23.64
C ASP A 374 11.07 -17.09 -23.06
N TRP A 375 11.39 -17.41 -21.81
CA TRP A 375 12.40 -16.76 -20.98
C TRP A 375 13.86 -17.19 -21.30
N GLN A 376 14.16 -17.53 -22.56
CA GLN A 376 15.53 -17.77 -23.02
C GLN A 376 16.08 -16.50 -23.66
N ALA A 377 17.33 -16.14 -23.32
CA ALA A 377 17.99 -15.00 -23.93
C ALA A 377 17.95 -15.05 -25.46
N ASN A 378 17.56 -13.96 -26.11
CA ASN A 378 17.55 -13.81 -27.55
C ASN A 378 18.98 -13.83 -28.08
N ARG A 379 19.39 -14.94 -28.69
CA ARG A 379 20.77 -15.16 -29.15
C ARG A 379 21.17 -14.28 -30.35
N ALA A 380 20.22 -13.72 -31.06
CA ALA A 380 20.53 -12.75 -32.14
C ALA A 380 20.93 -11.38 -31.58
N LYS A 381 20.26 -10.93 -30.50
CA LYS A 381 20.62 -9.68 -29.79
C LYS A 381 21.80 -9.88 -28.84
N LEU A 382 21.82 -10.98 -28.15
CA LEU A 382 22.70 -11.31 -27.01
C LEU A 382 23.41 -12.63 -27.26
N PRO A 383 24.43 -12.66 -28.14
CA PRO A 383 25.14 -13.91 -28.47
C PRO A 383 25.75 -14.60 -27.26
N GLY A 384 26.30 -13.86 -26.30
CA GLY A 384 26.86 -14.35 -25.06
C GLY A 384 25.82 -14.69 -24.00
N GLY A 385 24.54 -14.27 -24.21
CA GLY A 385 23.44 -14.45 -23.26
C GLY A 385 23.57 -13.63 -21.99
N ILE A 386 22.70 -13.90 -21.02
CA ILE A 386 22.71 -13.16 -19.75
C ILE A 386 24.04 -13.31 -18.98
N PRO A 387 24.71 -14.48 -18.97
CA PRO A 387 26.02 -14.60 -18.28
C PRO A 387 27.08 -13.59 -18.76
N ALA A 388 27.13 -13.31 -20.07
CA ALA A 388 28.08 -12.34 -20.65
C ALA A 388 27.75 -10.92 -20.19
N LEU A 389 26.46 -10.56 -20.10
CA LEU A 389 26.02 -9.24 -19.63
C LEU A 389 26.33 -9.04 -18.13
N VAL A 390 26.01 -10.02 -17.32
CA VAL A 390 26.31 -9.98 -15.86
C VAL A 390 27.82 -9.81 -15.65
N LYS A 391 28.65 -10.57 -16.38
CA LYS A 391 30.10 -10.46 -16.35
C LYS A 391 30.56 -9.06 -16.80
N GLY A 392 30.06 -8.57 -17.93
CA GLY A 392 30.42 -7.24 -18.47
C GLY A 392 30.09 -6.09 -17.51
N ALA A 393 28.93 -6.11 -16.88
CA ALA A 393 28.54 -5.12 -15.86
C ALA A 393 29.49 -5.18 -14.63
N ASN A 394 29.72 -6.40 -14.09
CA ASN A 394 30.57 -6.59 -12.92
C ASN A 394 32.04 -6.19 -13.19
N GLU A 395 32.55 -6.42 -14.40
CA GLU A 395 33.89 -5.97 -14.81
C GLU A 395 34.03 -4.44 -14.84
N GLN A 396 32.93 -3.73 -15.09
CA GLN A 396 32.87 -2.27 -14.95
C GLN A 396 32.67 -1.82 -13.47
N GLY A 397 32.45 -2.76 -12.55
CA GLY A 397 32.15 -2.48 -11.14
C GLY A 397 30.73 -1.97 -10.91
N VAL A 398 29.78 -2.42 -11.71
CA VAL A 398 28.35 -2.13 -11.62
C VAL A 398 27.60 -3.44 -11.40
N ASP A 399 26.69 -3.47 -10.43
CA ASP A 399 25.83 -4.63 -10.21
C ASP A 399 24.80 -4.78 -11.35
N PHE A 400 24.25 -5.97 -11.53
CA PHE A 400 23.32 -6.28 -12.61
C PHE A 400 21.94 -6.66 -12.10
N GLY A 401 20.91 -6.06 -12.71
CA GLY A 401 19.50 -6.39 -12.52
C GLY A 401 18.81 -6.76 -13.82
N ILE A 402 17.66 -7.43 -13.72
CA ILE A 402 16.91 -7.90 -14.90
C ILE A 402 15.41 -7.76 -14.69
N TRP A 403 14.69 -7.37 -15.76
CA TRP A 403 13.23 -7.33 -15.83
C TRP A 403 12.64 -8.69 -16.17
N ILE A 404 11.51 -9.01 -15.55
CA ILE A 404 10.68 -10.18 -15.84
C ILE A 404 9.19 -9.82 -15.74
N GLU A 405 8.34 -10.51 -16.52
CA GLU A 405 6.88 -10.44 -16.46
C GLU A 405 6.31 -11.88 -16.49
N PRO A 406 6.58 -12.70 -15.47
CA PRO A 406 6.43 -14.18 -15.58
C PRO A 406 5.00 -14.67 -15.40
N GLU A 407 4.04 -13.79 -15.09
CA GLU A 407 2.61 -14.09 -14.98
C GLU A 407 1.88 -13.94 -16.32
N MET A 408 2.53 -13.34 -17.32
CA MET A 408 1.91 -13.01 -18.61
C MET A 408 2.51 -13.83 -19.74
N VAL A 409 1.75 -13.95 -20.82
CA VAL A 409 2.16 -14.68 -22.01
C VAL A 409 1.57 -14.05 -23.26
N ASN A 410 2.36 -13.97 -24.36
CA ASN A 410 1.80 -13.60 -25.66
C ASN A 410 1.20 -14.82 -26.36
N PRO A 411 0.15 -14.67 -27.18
CA PRO A 411 -0.29 -15.72 -28.11
C PRO A 411 0.84 -16.21 -29.01
N GLU A 412 1.68 -15.29 -29.50
CA GLU A 412 2.90 -15.58 -30.26
C GLU A 412 4.08 -15.87 -29.34
N SER A 413 4.03 -17.07 -28.71
CA SER A 413 5.10 -17.64 -27.89
C SER A 413 5.09 -19.17 -27.96
N GLU A 414 6.23 -19.81 -27.70
CA GLU A 414 6.31 -21.27 -27.58
C GLU A 414 5.49 -21.76 -26.38
N LEU A 415 5.50 -21.02 -25.26
CA LEU A 415 4.73 -21.35 -24.08
C LEU A 415 3.22 -21.43 -24.38
N ALA A 416 2.64 -20.43 -25.02
CA ALA A 416 1.22 -20.41 -25.32
C ALA A 416 0.79 -21.55 -26.24
N ARG A 417 1.65 -21.94 -27.20
CA ARG A 417 1.40 -23.03 -28.13
C ARG A 417 1.50 -24.41 -27.46
N ASN A 418 2.50 -24.58 -26.58
CA ASN A 418 2.79 -25.87 -25.95
C ASN A 418 1.95 -26.14 -24.70
N LYS A 419 1.50 -25.08 -24.01
CA LYS A 419 0.78 -25.15 -22.74
C LYS A 419 -0.50 -24.28 -22.71
N PRO A 420 -1.40 -24.43 -23.70
CA PRO A 420 -2.60 -23.60 -23.79
C PRO A 420 -3.54 -23.75 -22.58
N HIS A 421 -3.46 -24.86 -21.86
CA HIS A 421 -4.25 -25.15 -20.64
C HIS A 421 -3.69 -24.45 -19.37
N TRP A 422 -2.54 -23.78 -19.46
CA TRP A 422 -1.99 -22.96 -18.40
C TRP A 422 -2.50 -21.50 -18.42
N ILE A 423 -3.28 -21.16 -19.44
CA ILE A 423 -3.74 -19.79 -19.69
C ILE A 423 -5.20 -19.65 -19.25
N LEU A 424 -5.52 -18.55 -18.57
CA LEU A 424 -6.91 -18.18 -18.30
C LEU A 424 -7.63 -17.90 -19.63
N ARG A 425 -8.67 -18.66 -19.92
CA ARG A 425 -9.43 -18.56 -21.20
C ARG A 425 -10.90 -18.83 -21.00
N LEU A 426 -11.74 -18.03 -21.62
CA LEU A 426 -13.17 -18.32 -21.70
C LEU A 426 -13.44 -19.53 -22.60
N PRO A 427 -14.16 -20.55 -22.15
CA PRO A 427 -14.53 -21.68 -23.01
C PRO A 427 -15.50 -21.20 -24.09
N ASP A 428 -15.28 -21.67 -25.32
CA ASP A 428 -16.14 -21.45 -26.48
C ASP A 428 -16.48 -19.97 -26.76
N ARG A 429 -15.55 -19.07 -26.42
CA ARG A 429 -15.70 -17.63 -26.66
C ARG A 429 -14.43 -17.05 -27.24
N GLU A 430 -14.57 -15.86 -27.82
CA GLU A 430 -13.43 -15.04 -28.25
C GLU A 430 -12.50 -14.74 -27.07
N THR A 431 -11.20 -14.79 -27.33
CA THR A 431 -10.16 -14.46 -26.34
C THR A 431 -9.87 -12.97 -26.37
N TYR A 432 -10.06 -12.29 -25.25
CA TYR A 432 -9.76 -10.88 -25.10
C TYR A 432 -8.31 -10.69 -24.66
N LEU A 433 -7.60 -9.83 -25.36
CA LEU A 433 -6.22 -9.44 -25.07
C LEU A 433 -6.18 -8.02 -24.48
N PHE A 434 -5.33 -7.84 -23.51
CA PHE A 434 -4.92 -6.52 -23.07
C PHE A 434 -3.41 -6.38 -23.32
N ARG A 435 -2.99 -5.35 -24.04
CA ARG A 435 -1.58 -5.14 -24.45
C ARG A 435 -0.99 -6.39 -25.11
N HIS A 436 -1.75 -7.05 -26.00
CA HIS A 436 -1.38 -8.30 -26.68
C HIS A 436 -1.04 -9.47 -25.74
N GLN A 437 -1.47 -9.42 -24.49
CA GLN A 437 -1.12 -10.39 -23.45
C GLN A 437 -2.32 -11.21 -22.99
N LEU A 438 -2.02 -12.40 -22.51
CA LEU A 438 -2.87 -13.31 -21.76
C LEU A 438 -2.24 -13.56 -20.39
N VAL A 439 -3.06 -14.00 -19.45
CA VAL A 439 -2.65 -14.24 -18.06
C VAL A 439 -2.50 -15.75 -17.84
N LEU A 440 -1.37 -16.17 -17.26
CA LEU A 440 -1.15 -17.53 -16.81
C LEU A 440 -2.00 -17.85 -15.56
N ASP A 441 -2.50 -19.07 -15.46
CA ASP A 441 -3.38 -19.52 -14.39
C ASP A 441 -2.60 -19.89 -13.11
N LEU A 442 -2.31 -18.93 -12.23
CA LEU A 442 -1.64 -19.17 -10.95
C LEU A 442 -2.47 -19.96 -9.93
N THR A 443 -3.73 -20.32 -10.23
CA THR A 443 -4.45 -21.32 -9.43
C THR A 443 -3.91 -22.72 -9.65
N ASN A 444 -3.16 -22.94 -10.75
CA ASN A 444 -2.54 -24.20 -11.12
C ASN A 444 -1.12 -24.32 -10.53
N PRO A 445 -0.84 -25.36 -9.70
CA PRO A 445 0.50 -25.58 -9.16
C PRO A 445 1.60 -25.75 -10.21
N GLU A 446 1.31 -26.34 -11.38
CA GLU A 446 2.30 -26.45 -12.46
C GLU A 446 2.72 -25.08 -13.01
N VAL A 447 1.79 -24.14 -13.07
CA VAL A 447 2.06 -22.74 -13.47
C VAL A 447 2.87 -22.01 -12.39
N GLN A 448 2.56 -22.24 -11.11
CA GLN A 448 3.37 -21.71 -9.99
C GLN A 448 4.80 -22.24 -10.07
N ASP A 449 4.98 -23.53 -10.38
CA ASP A 449 6.30 -24.16 -10.56
C ASP A 449 7.04 -23.55 -11.75
N PHE A 450 6.36 -23.29 -12.86
CA PHE A 450 6.93 -22.62 -14.03
C PHE A 450 7.39 -21.21 -13.69
N VAL A 451 6.54 -20.39 -13.09
CA VAL A 451 6.86 -19.00 -12.73
C VAL A 451 8.05 -18.94 -11.75
N PHE A 452 8.05 -19.80 -10.73
CA PHE A 452 9.21 -19.94 -9.84
C PHE A 452 10.46 -20.39 -10.62
N GLY A 453 10.29 -21.33 -11.57
CA GLY A 453 11.35 -21.87 -12.40
C GLY A 453 12.04 -20.84 -13.29
N VAL A 454 11.32 -19.81 -13.75
CA VAL A 454 11.91 -18.66 -14.48
C VAL A 454 12.96 -17.97 -13.64
N ILE A 455 12.61 -17.58 -12.40
CA ILE A 455 13.53 -16.89 -11.49
C ILE A 455 14.67 -17.84 -11.07
N ASP A 456 14.33 -19.06 -10.73
CA ASP A 456 15.30 -20.08 -10.28
C ASP A 456 16.34 -20.39 -11.35
N GLY A 457 15.92 -20.47 -12.62
CA GLY A 457 16.80 -20.67 -13.78
C GLY A 457 17.76 -19.48 -13.97
N LEU A 458 17.23 -18.25 -14.00
CA LEU A 458 18.05 -17.06 -14.12
C LEU A 458 19.10 -16.95 -13.02
N MET A 459 18.70 -17.19 -11.77
CA MET A 459 19.58 -17.09 -10.60
C MET A 459 20.61 -18.21 -10.54
N LYS A 460 20.28 -19.43 -10.98
CA LYS A 460 21.24 -20.55 -11.05
C LYS A 460 22.32 -20.34 -12.10
N GLU A 461 21.92 -19.86 -13.26
CA GLU A 461 22.87 -19.55 -14.34
C GLU A 461 23.70 -18.30 -14.03
N ASN A 462 23.12 -17.36 -13.27
CA ASN A 462 23.69 -16.03 -13.05
C ASN A 462 23.58 -15.65 -11.54
N PRO A 463 24.37 -16.26 -10.65
CA PRO A 463 24.26 -16.03 -9.21
C PRO A 463 24.64 -14.59 -8.76
N ASN A 464 25.22 -13.81 -9.67
CA ASN A 464 25.57 -12.41 -9.45
C ASN A 464 24.48 -11.42 -9.86
N ILE A 465 23.30 -11.87 -10.31
CA ILE A 465 22.12 -10.99 -10.43
C ILE A 465 21.75 -10.53 -9.00
N LYS A 466 21.66 -9.22 -8.80
CA LYS A 466 21.34 -8.60 -7.51
C LYS A 466 19.90 -8.12 -7.43
N PHE A 467 19.26 -7.85 -8.58
CA PHE A 467 18.01 -7.12 -8.65
C PHE A 467 17.09 -7.70 -9.72
N MET A 468 15.79 -7.78 -9.43
CA MET A 468 14.75 -8.13 -10.42
C MET A 468 13.62 -7.09 -10.39
N LYS A 469 13.23 -6.59 -11.55
CA LYS A 469 12.00 -5.83 -11.75
C LYS A 469 10.93 -6.82 -12.21
N TRP A 470 9.94 -7.06 -11.35
CA TRP A 470 8.82 -7.95 -11.64
C TRP A 470 7.62 -7.15 -12.10
N ASP A 471 7.27 -7.26 -13.35
CA ASP A 471 6.17 -6.56 -13.98
C ASP A 471 4.91 -7.43 -14.13
N CYS A 472 3.76 -6.78 -14.38
CA CYS A 472 2.48 -7.41 -14.61
C CYS A 472 1.56 -6.44 -15.35
N ASN A 473 1.50 -6.52 -16.68
CA ASN A 473 0.90 -5.48 -17.51
C ASN A 473 -0.50 -5.79 -18.05
N SER A 474 -1.06 -6.97 -17.77
CA SER A 474 -2.43 -7.31 -18.19
C SER A 474 -3.34 -7.58 -17.00
N PRO A 475 -4.54 -6.99 -16.93
CA PRO A 475 -5.59 -7.45 -16.03
C PRO A 475 -6.08 -8.84 -16.45
N ILE A 476 -6.82 -9.52 -15.59
CA ILE A 476 -7.49 -10.78 -15.95
C ILE A 476 -8.69 -10.45 -16.83
N THR A 477 -8.51 -10.53 -18.14
CA THR A 477 -9.54 -10.27 -19.15
C THR A 477 -10.43 -11.47 -19.42
N ASN A 478 -9.93 -12.70 -19.22
CA ASN A 478 -10.63 -13.95 -19.49
C ASN A 478 -10.86 -14.69 -18.17
N ILE A 479 -12.02 -14.48 -17.54
CA ILE A 479 -12.34 -14.92 -16.18
C ILE A 479 -12.75 -16.40 -16.16
N PHE A 480 -11.84 -17.30 -16.50
CA PHE A 480 -12.07 -18.74 -16.40
C PHE A 480 -10.74 -19.48 -16.28
N SER A 481 -10.64 -20.32 -15.25
CA SER A 481 -9.51 -21.19 -14.99
C SER A 481 -9.82 -22.62 -15.45
N PRO A 482 -9.04 -23.18 -16.38
CA PRO A 482 -9.15 -24.62 -16.71
C PRO A 482 -8.89 -25.53 -15.50
N ASN A 483 -8.06 -25.11 -14.55
CA ASN A 483 -7.70 -25.85 -13.35
C ASN A 483 -8.86 -25.93 -12.33
N LEU A 484 -9.60 -24.86 -12.11
CA LEU A 484 -10.63 -24.78 -11.07
C LEU A 484 -11.92 -25.53 -11.37
N LYS A 485 -12.15 -25.93 -12.61
CA LYS A 485 -13.34 -26.70 -13.03
C LYS A 485 -14.64 -26.04 -12.57
N ALA A 486 -15.40 -26.65 -11.66
CA ALA A 486 -16.65 -26.10 -11.12
C ALA A 486 -16.48 -24.98 -10.09
N ARG A 487 -15.24 -24.72 -9.63
CA ARG A 487 -14.94 -23.73 -8.57
C ARG A 487 -14.51 -22.38 -9.11
N GLN A 488 -15.10 -21.92 -10.20
CA GLN A 488 -14.69 -20.68 -10.87
C GLN A 488 -14.77 -19.43 -9.97
N GLY A 489 -15.67 -19.42 -8.99
CA GLY A 489 -15.76 -18.34 -8.00
C GLY A 489 -14.53 -18.23 -7.08
N ASN A 490 -13.64 -19.21 -7.05
CA ASN A 490 -12.39 -19.15 -6.30
C ASN A 490 -11.27 -18.43 -7.08
N LEU A 491 -11.42 -18.18 -8.38
CA LEU A 491 -10.36 -17.75 -9.29
C LEU A 491 -9.56 -16.56 -8.76
N TYR A 492 -10.22 -15.45 -8.50
CA TYR A 492 -9.53 -14.21 -8.10
C TYR A 492 -8.79 -14.34 -6.76
N VAL A 493 -9.34 -15.11 -5.83
CA VAL A 493 -8.72 -15.35 -4.52
C VAL A 493 -7.55 -16.31 -4.64
N ASP A 494 -7.76 -17.45 -5.30
CA ASP A 494 -6.74 -18.49 -5.38
C ASP A 494 -5.60 -18.10 -6.34
N TYR A 495 -5.85 -17.23 -7.33
CA TYR A 495 -4.80 -16.61 -8.15
C TYR A 495 -3.80 -15.82 -7.27
N VAL A 496 -4.30 -14.93 -6.44
CA VAL A 496 -3.45 -14.10 -5.55
C VAL A 496 -2.71 -14.97 -4.54
N ARG A 497 -3.37 -15.99 -3.98
CA ARG A 497 -2.70 -16.96 -3.09
C ARG A 497 -1.60 -17.74 -3.82
N GLY A 498 -1.82 -18.09 -5.08
CA GLY A 498 -0.81 -18.69 -5.94
C GLY A 498 0.39 -17.78 -6.17
N LEU A 499 0.16 -16.49 -6.43
CA LEU A 499 1.22 -15.49 -6.52
C LEU A 499 2.04 -15.42 -5.23
N TYR A 500 1.39 -15.34 -4.08
CA TYR A 500 2.08 -15.30 -2.78
C TYR A 500 2.89 -16.58 -2.53
N ALA A 501 2.37 -17.75 -2.91
CA ALA A 501 3.11 -19.01 -2.78
C ALA A 501 4.41 -19.00 -3.62
N VAL A 502 4.38 -18.45 -4.83
CA VAL A 502 5.59 -18.27 -5.66
C VAL A 502 6.55 -17.29 -5.01
N LEU A 503 6.08 -16.11 -4.60
CA LEU A 503 6.91 -15.07 -3.98
C LEU A 503 7.57 -15.56 -2.69
N GLN A 504 6.86 -16.31 -1.85
CA GLN A 504 7.41 -16.94 -0.64
C GLN A 504 8.54 -17.91 -0.97
N ARG A 505 8.39 -18.73 -2.04
CA ARG A 505 9.44 -19.64 -2.50
C ARG A 505 10.67 -18.90 -3.00
N VAL A 506 10.48 -17.80 -3.75
CA VAL A 506 11.58 -16.94 -4.22
C VAL A 506 12.33 -16.36 -3.04
N GLN A 507 11.61 -15.74 -2.10
CA GLN A 507 12.19 -15.11 -0.92
C GLN A 507 12.95 -16.13 -0.03
N ALA A 508 12.38 -17.32 0.16
CA ALA A 508 13.02 -18.37 0.95
C ALA A 508 14.33 -18.88 0.32
N LYS A 509 14.39 -18.96 -1.02
CA LYS A 509 15.57 -19.44 -1.73
C LYS A 509 16.60 -18.37 -2.02
N TYR A 510 16.15 -17.14 -2.28
CA TYR A 510 16.98 -15.99 -2.66
C TYR A 510 16.77 -14.80 -1.71
N PRO A 511 17.05 -14.93 -0.41
CA PRO A 511 16.70 -13.93 0.60
C PRO A 511 17.46 -12.60 0.47
N LYS A 512 18.46 -12.51 -0.41
CA LYS A 512 19.26 -11.31 -0.69
C LYS A 512 18.93 -10.68 -2.06
N LEU A 513 17.95 -11.21 -2.77
CA LEU A 513 17.53 -10.68 -4.06
C LEU A 513 16.65 -9.44 -3.83
N TYR A 514 17.08 -8.29 -4.33
CA TYR A 514 16.25 -7.10 -4.39
C TYR A 514 15.19 -7.27 -5.46
N MET A 515 13.96 -6.90 -5.16
CA MET A 515 12.86 -6.99 -6.11
C MET A 515 12.07 -5.69 -6.13
N MET A 516 11.89 -5.14 -7.34
CA MET A 516 11.00 -4.01 -7.62
C MET A 516 9.67 -4.53 -8.13
N LEU A 517 8.58 -4.16 -7.46
CA LEU A 517 7.22 -4.40 -7.94
C LEU A 517 6.87 -3.40 -9.03
N CYS A 518 6.43 -3.89 -10.18
CA CYS A 518 5.89 -3.09 -11.27
C CYS A 518 4.56 -3.69 -11.76
N SER A 519 3.73 -2.85 -12.34
CA SER A 519 2.51 -3.25 -13.05
C SER A 519 2.12 -2.15 -14.05
N GLY A 520 3.05 -1.83 -14.98
CA GLY A 520 2.96 -0.62 -15.78
C GLY A 520 2.83 0.60 -14.87
N GLY A 521 3.75 0.78 -13.95
CA GLY A 521 3.65 1.72 -12.84
C GLY A 521 3.14 1.10 -11.55
N GLY A 522 2.43 1.90 -10.74
CA GLY A 522 1.94 1.55 -9.40
C GLY A 522 0.64 0.75 -9.35
N ALA A 523 0.19 0.17 -10.47
CA ALA A 523 -1.13 -0.45 -10.58
C ALA A 523 -1.32 -1.73 -9.72
N ARG A 524 -0.32 -2.10 -8.90
CA ARG A 524 -0.37 -3.27 -7.99
C ARG A 524 0.29 -2.99 -6.63
N CYS A 525 0.40 -1.70 -6.27
CA CYS A 525 1.02 -1.30 -5.02
C CYS A 525 0.07 -1.49 -3.83
N ASP A 526 0.45 -2.35 -2.89
CA ASP A 526 -0.23 -2.58 -1.60
C ASP A 526 0.75 -3.08 -0.53
N PHE A 527 0.32 -3.11 0.73
CA PHE A 527 1.20 -3.50 1.84
C PHE A 527 1.43 -5.02 1.96
N GLU A 528 0.64 -5.89 1.33
CA GLU A 528 0.97 -7.32 1.30
C GLU A 528 2.10 -7.60 0.33
N ALA A 529 2.07 -6.95 -0.85
CA ALA A 529 3.16 -7.04 -1.83
C ALA A 529 4.50 -6.59 -1.24
N LEU A 530 4.53 -5.53 -0.42
CA LEU A 530 5.76 -5.02 0.21
C LEU A 530 6.42 -6.01 1.19
N LYS A 531 5.76 -7.11 1.58
CA LYS A 531 6.41 -8.20 2.32
C LYS A 531 7.41 -8.98 1.46
N TYR A 532 7.31 -8.88 0.13
CA TYR A 532 8.11 -9.62 -0.83
C TYR A 532 9.01 -8.73 -1.67
N PHE A 533 8.63 -7.45 -1.83
CA PHE A 533 9.32 -6.48 -2.68
C PHE A 533 10.05 -5.43 -1.83
N THR A 534 11.26 -5.07 -2.26
CA THR A 534 12.08 -4.05 -1.60
C THR A 534 11.60 -2.65 -1.91
N GLU A 535 10.93 -2.48 -3.06
CA GLU A 535 10.51 -1.21 -3.63
C GLU A 535 9.46 -1.43 -4.71
N PHE A 536 8.79 -0.36 -5.14
CA PHE A 536 7.85 -0.40 -6.26
C PHE A 536 8.06 0.76 -7.23
N TRP A 537 7.81 0.49 -8.51
CA TRP A 537 7.76 1.50 -9.56
C TRP A 537 6.43 2.24 -9.47
N CYS A 538 6.43 3.52 -9.09
CA CYS A 538 5.20 4.22 -8.75
C CYS A 538 4.42 4.69 -9.98
N SER A 539 5.08 4.95 -11.11
CA SER A 539 4.46 5.32 -12.39
C SER A 539 5.41 5.19 -13.55
N ASP A 540 4.89 4.77 -14.71
CA ASP A 540 5.61 4.88 -15.99
C ASP A 540 5.71 6.34 -16.47
N ASN A 541 4.89 7.26 -15.91
CA ASN A 541 5.03 8.68 -16.17
C ASN A 541 6.21 9.24 -15.36
N THR A 542 7.27 9.59 -16.05
CA THR A 542 8.49 10.14 -15.46
C THR A 542 8.63 11.66 -15.65
N ASP A 543 7.57 12.34 -16.12
CA ASP A 543 7.52 13.80 -16.08
C ASP A 543 7.67 14.31 -14.64
N PRO A 544 8.67 15.15 -14.33
CA PRO A 544 8.94 15.54 -12.95
C PRO A 544 7.80 16.34 -12.32
N VAL A 545 6.97 17.03 -13.09
CA VAL A 545 5.79 17.74 -12.56
C VAL A 545 4.73 16.71 -12.14
N GLU A 546 4.41 15.75 -13.00
CA GLU A 546 3.48 14.67 -12.69
C GLU A 546 3.99 13.82 -11.51
N ARG A 547 5.30 13.56 -11.46
CA ARG A 547 5.93 12.83 -10.33
C ARG A 547 5.78 13.53 -9.01
N ILE A 548 5.77 14.86 -8.96
CA ILE A 548 5.49 15.61 -7.72
C ILE A 548 4.10 15.25 -7.19
N TYR A 549 3.07 15.21 -8.04
CA TYR A 549 1.70 14.84 -7.63
C TYR A 549 1.61 13.36 -7.24
N ILE A 550 2.16 12.47 -8.06
CA ILE A 550 2.13 11.02 -7.85
C ILE A 550 2.88 10.65 -6.55
N GLN A 551 4.11 11.15 -6.36
CA GLN A 551 4.92 10.89 -5.16
C GLN A 551 4.31 11.52 -3.91
N TRP A 552 3.73 12.72 -4.03
CA TRP A 552 2.98 13.35 -2.95
C TRP A 552 1.84 12.45 -2.47
N ALA A 553 0.99 11.97 -3.38
CA ALA A 553 -0.14 11.14 -3.05
C ALA A 553 0.28 9.77 -2.47
N PHE A 554 1.28 9.09 -3.05
CA PHE A 554 1.84 7.87 -2.45
C PHE A 554 2.41 8.11 -1.06
N SER A 555 2.98 9.29 -0.79
CA SER A 555 3.57 9.63 0.51
C SER A 555 2.57 9.70 1.66
N HIS A 556 1.25 9.70 1.39
CA HIS A 556 0.23 9.56 2.42
C HIS A 556 0.31 8.21 3.13
N PHE A 557 0.74 7.15 2.43
CA PHE A 557 0.81 5.79 2.95
C PHE A 557 2.22 5.18 2.89
N MET A 558 2.95 5.39 1.79
CA MET A 558 4.18 4.68 1.49
C MET A 558 5.43 5.42 1.94
N PRO A 559 6.42 4.71 2.52
CA PRO A 559 7.71 5.32 2.86
C PRO A 559 8.55 5.60 1.60
N ALA A 560 9.31 6.69 1.58
CA ALA A 560 10.19 7.05 0.46
C ALA A 560 11.16 5.94 0.06
N LYS A 561 11.60 5.12 1.02
CA LYS A 561 12.49 3.96 0.77
C LYS A 561 11.89 2.93 -0.18
N ALA A 562 10.56 2.89 -0.30
CA ALA A 562 9.85 1.96 -1.18
C ALA A 562 9.45 2.59 -2.53
N ILE A 563 9.41 3.91 -2.66
CA ILE A 563 8.96 4.62 -3.87
C ILE A 563 10.14 4.79 -4.83
N CYS A 564 10.11 4.15 -6.01
CA CYS A 564 11.12 4.35 -7.05
C CYS A 564 10.82 5.52 -7.93
N SER A 565 11.86 6.31 -8.23
CA SER A 565 11.79 7.46 -9.11
C SER A 565 13.04 7.52 -9.98
N HIS A 566 12.87 7.79 -11.30
CA HIS A 566 13.96 7.81 -12.25
C HIS A 566 14.02 9.14 -13.00
N VAL A 567 15.21 9.69 -13.08
CA VAL A 567 15.54 10.84 -13.94
C VAL A 567 15.54 10.39 -15.40
N THR A 568 14.69 11.00 -16.21
CA THR A 568 14.52 10.62 -17.62
C THR A 568 14.50 11.83 -18.55
N ASP A 569 14.34 11.57 -19.84
CA ASP A 569 14.15 12.59 -20.88
C ASP A 569 12.67 12.81 -21.27
N TRP A 570 11.71 12.31 -20.48
CA TRP A 570 10.30 12.44 -20.80
C TRP A 570 9.86 13.90 -20.96
N ASN A 571 10.24 14.78 -20.01
CA ASN A 571 10.00 16.22 -20.11
C ASN A 571 11.32 16.99 -20.26
N LYS A 572 11.70 17.29 -21.51
CA LYS A 572 12.93 18.02 -21.82
C LYS A 572 12.86 19.54 -21.54
N THR A 573 11.69 20.10 -21.22
CA THR A 573 11.56 21.50 -20.84
C THR A 573 12.03 21.75 -19.41
N ALA A 574 11.93 20.74 -18.55
CA ALA A 574 12.50 20.77 -17.21
C ALA A 574 14.02 20.53 -17.26
N SER A 575 14.77 21.35 -16.50
CA SER A 575 16.23 21.18 -16.38
C SER A 575 16.56 19.81 -15.75
N VAL A 576 17.77 19.30 -16.02
CA VAL A 576 18.27 18.08 -15.35
C VAL A 576 18.26 18.24 -13.84
N LYS A 577 18.59 19.45 -13.34
CA LYS A 577 18.51 19.76 -11.91
C LYS A 577 17.10 19.55 -11.37
N PHE A 578 16.08 20.13 -12.02
CA PHE A 578 14.69 19.98 -11.54
C PHE A 578 14.24 18.53 -11.53
N ARG A 579 14.50 17.78 -12.62
CA ARG A 579 14.19 16.36 -12.73
C ARG A 579 14.83 15.55 -11.60
N LEU A 580 16.14 15.74 -11.38
CA LEU A 580 16.87 15.02 -10.36
C LEU A 580 16.43 15.42 -8.93
N ASP A 581 16.20 16.70 -8.66
CA ASP A 581 15.77 17.16 -7.34
C ASP A 581 14.39 16.59 -6.93
N VAL A 582 13.49 16.36 -7.89
CA VAL A 582 12.22 15.68 -7.66
C VAL A 582 12.45 14.22 -7.26
N ASP A 583 13.29 13.52 -8.03
CA ASP A 583 13.57 12.10 -7.81
C ASP A 583 14.43 11.85 -6.57
N PHE A 584 15.22 12.85 -6.15
CA PHE A 584 16.04 12.82 -4.95
C PHE A 584 15.23 12.60 -3.65
N SER A 585 13.96 12.95 -3.65
CA SER A 585 13.07 12.80 -2.48
C SER A 585 12.64 11.34 -2.19
N CYS A 586 12.95 10.41 -3.10
CA CYS A 586 12.57 9.00 -3.07
C CYS A 586 13.77 8.10 -3.40
N LYS A 587 13.55 6.82 -3.76
CA LYS A 587 14.61 5.92 -4.21
C LYS A 587 15.03 6.29 -5.63
N LEU A 588 16.23 6.84 -5.76
CA LEU A 588 16.76 7.44 -6.98
C LEU A 588 17.22 6.39 -7.99
N GLY A 589 16.85 6.60 -9.25
CA GLY A 589 17.37 5.94 -10.44
C GLY A 589 17.46 6.88 -11.63
N PHE A 590 17.93 6.34 -12.73
CA PHE A 590 18.05 7.03 -14.02
C PHE A 590 17.56 6.11 -15.14
N ASP A 591 16.99 6.69 -16.18
CA ASP A 591 16.61 6.00 -17.42
C ASP A 591 16.71 7.00 -18.58
N LEU A 592 17.93 7.25 -19.03
CA LEU A 592 18.25 8.19 -20.11
C LEU A 592 19.61 7.87 -20.74
N ASP A 593 19.85 8.34 -21.96
CA ASP A 593 21.18 8.28 -22.59
C ASP A 593 22.04 9.45 -22.10
N LEU A 594 23.15 9.14 -21.40
CA LEU A 594 24.06 10.15 -20.88
C LEU A 594 24.66 11.05 -21.99
N LYS A 595 24.61 10.62 -23.25
CA LYS A 595 25.03 11.45 -24.40
C LYS A 595 24.14 12.67 -24.61
N HIS A 596 22.92 12.65 -24.08
CA HIS A 596 22.01 13.80 -24.13
C HIS A 596 22.32 14.85 -23.06
N LEU A 597 23.16 14.51 -22.07
CA LEU A 597 23.56 15.44 -21.01
C LEU A 597 24.72 16.32 -21.47
N SER A 598 24.67 17.61 -21.17
CA SER A 598 25.83 18.46 -21.24
C SER A 598 26.92 18.03 -20.25
N PRO A 599 28.19 18.36 -20.45
CA PRO A 599 29.23 18.07 -19.46
C PRO A 599 28.92 18.64 -18.08
N ASN A 600 28.24 19.78 -17.98
CA ASN A 600 27.84 20.41 -16.74
C ASN A 600 26.69 19.65 -16.08
N ASP A 601 25.70 19.18 -16.83
CA ASP A 601 24.60 18.36 -16.31
C ASP A 601 25.10 17.00 -15.82
N LEU A 602 26.00 16.35 -16.52
CA LEU A 602 26.64 15.11 -16.09
C LEU A 602 27.41 15.29 -14.77
N ALA A 603 28.20 16.39 -14.70
CA ALA A 603 28.93 16.71 -13.46
C ALA A 603 27.97 16.99 -12.29
N TYR A 604 26.83 17.65 -12.56
CA TYR A 604 25.77 17.84 -11.57
C TYR A 604 25.20 16.49 -11.09
N CYS A 605 24.81 15.60 -11.99
CA CYS A 605 24.27 14.27 -11.63
C CYS A 605 25.26 13.47 -10.77
N GLN A 606 26.54 13.46 -11.14
CA GLN A 606 27.60 12.78 -10.39
C GLN A 606 27.78 13.35 -8.98
N ALA A 607 27.72 14.66 -8.82
CA ALA A 607 27.80 15.32 -7.52
C ALA A 607 26.54 15.05 -6.68
N ALA A 608 25.35 15.12 -7.29
CA ALA A 608 24.08 14.87 -6.64
C ALA A 608 23.96 13.41 -6.16
N ILE A 609 24.42 12.41 -6.91
CA ILE A 609 24.46 11.00 -6.49
C ILE A 609 25.31 10.83 -5.22
N LYS A 610 26.45 11.51 -5.12
CA LYS A 610 27.28 11.46 -3.90
C LYS A 610 26.57 12.04 -2.70
N GLU A 611 25.91 13.20 -2.88
CA GLU A 611 25.07 13.81 -1.82
C GLU A 611 23.87 12.94 -1.47
N TYR A 612 23.21 12.34 -2.45
CA TYR A 612 22.11 11.40 -2.25
C TYR A 612 22.54 10.24 -1.37
N ASN A 613 23.66 9.58 -1.68
CA ASN A 613 24.18 8.46 -0.91
C ASN A 613 24.52 8.87 0.54
N ARG A 614 25.05 10.09 0.75
CA ARG A 614 25.29 10.64 2.08
C ARG A 614 24.00 10.87 2.87
N LEU A 615 22.93 11.26 2.17
CA LEU A 615 21.67 11.73 2.77
C LEU A 615 20.57 10.66 2.82
N LYS A 616 20.77 9.48 2.24
CA LYS A 616 19.81 8.35 2.29
C LYS A 616 19.18 8.13 3.67
N PRO A 617 19.91 8.19 4.81
CA PRO A 617 19.31 7.99 6.12
C PRO A 617 18.21 9.03 6.44
N ILE A 618 18.33 10.25 5.91
CA ILE A 618 17.35 11.33 6.12
C ILE A 618 16.23 11.26 5.07
N ILE A 619 16.59 11.00 3.80
CA ILE A 619 15.62 10.82 2.71
C ILE A 619 14.62 9.72 3.05
N PHE A 620 15.08 8.65 3.67
CA PHE A 620 14.26 7.48 4.03
C PHE A 620 13.67 7.55 5.44
N ALA A 621 13.92 8.63 6.19
CA ALA A 621 13.34 8.82 7.52
C ALA A 621 11.80 8.86 7.47
N PRO A 622 11.11 8.25 8.44
CA PRO A 622 9.64 8.15 8.42
C PRO A 622 8.93 9.48 8.74
N ASN A 623 9.64 10.46 9.32
CA ASN A 623 9.02 11.73 9.74
C ASN A 623 8.90 12.69 8.56
N LEU A 624 7.90 12.45 7.73
CA LEU A 624 7.53 13.33 6.62
C LEU A 624 6.58 14.44 7.11
N TYR A 625 6.83 15.66 6.63
CA TYR A 625 5.97 16.82 6.78
C TYR A 625 5.72 17.45 5.41
N ARG A 626 4.47 17.44 4.95
CA ARG A 626 4.02 18.08 3.72
C ARG A 626 3.63 19.52 4.07
N LEU A 627 4.41 20.49 3.60
CA LEU A 627 4.32 21.86 4.04
C LEU A 627 3.49 22.75 3.12
N VAL A 628 3.61 22.53 1.80
CA VAL A 628 2.87 23.28 0.77
C VAL A 628 2.36 22.29 -0.25
N SER A 629 1.05 22.19 -0.39
CA SER A 629 0.36 21.23 -1.25
C SER A 629 0.37 21.68 -2.71
N PRO A 630 0.80 20.83 -3.66
CA PRO A 630 0.69 21.12 -5.09
C PRO A 630 -0.75 21.09 -5.61
N TYR A 631 -1.70 20.53 -4.84
CA TYR A 631 -3.13 20.56 -5.15
C TYR A 631 -3.81 21.87 -4.79
N GLU A 632 -3.21 22.66 -3.90
CA GLU A 632 -3.77 23.92 -3.40
C GLU A 632 -3.06 25.15 -3.96
N THR A 633 -1.82 24.98 -4.40
CA THR A 633 -0.97 26.09 -4.87
C THR A 633 -0.20 25.71 -6.14
N ASN A 634 0.48 26.68 -6.74
CA ASN A 634 1.41 26.46 -7.87
C ASN A 634 2.81 26.04 -7.43
N HIS A 635 2.95 25.62 -6.18
CA HIS A 635 4.21 25.29 -5.54
C HIS A 635 4.06 23.98 -4.75
N CYS A 636 5.19 23.37 -4.42
CA CYS A 636 5.22 22.22 -3.53
C CYS A 636 6.39 22.33 -2.55
N ALA A 637 6.16 22.01 -1.28
CA ALA A 637 7.25 21.87 -0.34
C ALA A 637 6.95 20.73 0.65
N LEU A 638 7.96 19.90 0.88
CA LEU A 638 7.91 18.81 1.85
C LEU A 638 9.27 18.68 2.55
N MET A 639 9.26 18.18 3.78
CA MET A 639 10.51 17.96 4.51
C MET A 639 10.51 16.62 5.25
N ARG A 640 11.70 16.10 5.45
CA ARG A 640 11.96 14.91 6.28
C ARG A 640 12.90 15.26 7.42
N VAL A 641 12.63 14.69 8.58
CA VAL A 641 13.39 14.92 9.80
C VAL A 641 13.74 13.56 10.41
N ASN A 642 14.98 13.38 10.87
CA ASN A 642 15.34 12.18 11.62
C ASN A 642 14.68 12.14 13.02
N ASP A 643 14.65 10.96 13.63
CA ASP A 643 13.97 10.77 14.92
C ASP A 643 14.59 11.62 16.04
N GLU A 644 15.90 11.85 16.00
CA GLU A 644 16.64 12.66 16.97
C GLU A 644 16.46 14.16 16.78
N LYS A 645 15.78 14.58 15.69
CA LYS A 645 15.58 15.98 15.30
C LYS A 645 16.89 16.77 15.16
N THR A 646 17.96 16.07 14.77
CA THR A 646 19.28 16.67 14.57
C THR A 646 19.56 17.00 13.12
N HIS A 647 18.83 16.39 12.19
CA HIS A 647 19.05 16.52 10.76
C HIS A 647 17.74 16.50 9.98
N ALA A 648 17.58 17.43 9.05
CA ALA A 648 16.42 17.49 8.19
C ALA A 648 16.77 17.87 6.74
N LEU A 649 15.92 17.44 5.80
CA LEU A 649 15.94 17.86 4.41
C LEU A 649 14.61 18.46 4.02
N LEU A 650 14.63 19.62 3.39
CA LEU A 650 13.49 20.30 2.84
C LEU A 650 13.64 20.32 1.30
N PHE A 651 12.61 19.89 0.62
CA PHE A 651 12.45 19.90 -0.83
C PHE A 651 11.42 20.96 -1.19
N ALA A 652 11.75 21.88 -2.09
CA ALA A 652 10.88 22.96 -2.51
C ALA A 652 10.88 23.08 -4.04
N TYR A 653 9.68 23.15 -4.63
CA TYR A 653 9.47 23.16 -6.07
C TYR A 653 8.52 24.28 -6.47
N ASP A 654 8.93 25.12 -7.43
CA ASP A 654 8.12 26.14 -8.08
C ASP A 654 7.57 25.57 -9.40
N LEU A 655 6.29 25.14 -9.43
CA LEU A 655 5.72 24.41 -10.58
C LEU A 655 5.27 25.36 -11.67
N TYR A 656 4.39 26.30 -11.33
CA TYR A 656 3.81 27.24 -12.25
C TYR A 656 3.56 28.62 -11.60
N PRO A 657 4.62 29.32 -11.12
CA PRO A 657 4.47 30.60 -10.45
C PRO A 657 3.72 31.62 -11.32
N ARG A 658 2.80 32.36 -10.69
CA ARG A 658 2.03 33.38 -11.39
C ARG A 658 2.73 34.74 -11.26
N TYR A 659 2.56 35.59 -12.26
CA TYR A 659 3.11 36.95 -12.22
C TYR A 659 2.54 37.72 -11.01
N ASN A 660 3.42 38.36 -10.22
CA ASN A 660 3.08 39.05 -8.96
C ASN A 660 2.40 38.18 -7.91
N GLU A 661 2.58 36.88 -7.92
CA GLU A 661 2.10 36.00 -6.86
C GLU A 661 2.75 36.34 -5.52
N THR A 662 1.95 36.41 -4.47
CA THR A 662 2.46 36.62 -3.10
C THR A 662 2.95 35.29 -2.52
N ILE A 663 4.26 35.16 -2.39
CA ILE A 663 4.88 34.00 -1.76
C ILE A 663 5.14 34.31 -0.29
N ILE A 664 4.51 33.53 0.58
CA ILE A 664 4.72 33.59 2.04
C ILE A 664 5.87 32.69 2.47
N ASN A 665 6.42 32.94 3.65
CA ASN A 665 7.42 32.05 4.23
C ASN A 665 6.82 30.67 4.50
N THR A 666 7.54 29.62 4.12
CA THR A 666 7.20 28.22 4.46
C THR A 666 7.60 27.98 5.91
N ARG A 667 6.62 27.65 6.76
CA ARG A 667 6.85 27.25 8.16
C ARG A 667 7.29 25.81 8.21
N LEU A 668 8.44 25.55 8.82
CA LEU A 668 9.00 24.21 8.93
C LEU A 668 8.39 23.47 10.11
N GLN A 669 8.41 22.14 10.07
CA GLN A 669 7.80 21.29 11.09
C GLN A 669 8.76 20.18 11.55
N GLY A 670 8.48 19.58 12.71
CA GLY A 670 9.19 18.41 13.22
C GLY A 670 10.54 18.69 13.88
N LEU A 671 11.04 19.91 13.84
CA LEU A 671 12.30 20.30 14.46
C LEU A 671 12.17 20.47 15.99
N ASP A 672 13.30 20.44 16.71
CA ASP A 672 13.34 20.80 18.13
C ASP A 672 13.27 22.34 18.26
N PRO A 673 12.20 22.93 18.86
CA PRO A 673 12.06 24.36 18.95
C PRO A 673 13.16 25.05 19.75
N THR A 674 13.82 24.33 20.66
CA THR A 674 14.88 24.89 21.54
C THR A 674 16.28 24.80 20.91
N ALA A 675 16.44 24.01 19.86
CA ALA A 675 17.70 23.83 19.16
C ALA A 675 17.95 24.90 18.10
N THR A 676 19.21 25.13 17.76
CA THR A 676 19.65 25.96 16.64
C THR A 676 20.05 25.08 15.48
N TYR A 677 19.65 25.45 14.27
CA TYR A 677 19.94 24.70 13.04
C TYR A 677 20.67 25.59 12.05
N ARG A 678 21.77 25.06 11.49
CA ARG A 678 22.41 25.64 10.31
C ARG A 678 21.63 25.23 9.08
N VAL A 679 21.25 26.21 8.27
CA VAL A 679 20.43 26.01 7.06
C VAL A 679 21.29 26.28 5.84
N ARG A 680 21.38 25.30 4.93
CA ARG A 680 22.13 25.46 3.69
C ARG A 680 21.40 24.84 2.49
N GLU A 681 21.42 25.51 1.37
CA GLU A 681 21.02 24.93 0.09
C GLU A 681 22.16 24.01 -0.41
N ILE A 682 21.78 22.82 -0.87
CA ILE A 682 22.68 21.80 -1.40
C ILE A 682 22.28 21.45 -2.86
N CYS A 683 23.02 20.60 -3.52
CA CYS A 683 22.77 20.19 -4.91
C CYS A 683 22.65 21.40 -5.85
N LEU A 684 23.61 22.33 -5.75
CA LEU A 684 23.73 23.44 -6.69
C LEU A 684 24.41 22.96 -7.98
N MET A 685 24.06 23.59 -9.10
CA MET A 685 24.76 23.33 -10.37
C MET A 685 26.25 23.67 -10.23
N PRO A 686 27.16 22.93 -10.88
CA PRO A 686 28.59 23.21 -10.81
C PRO A 686 28.92 24.67 -11.14
N GLY A 687 29.69 25.31 -10.24
CA GLY A 687 30.06 26.71 -10.35
C GLY A 687 28.99 27.73 -9.97
N GLN A 688 27.82 27.30 -9.50
CA GLN A 688 26.80 28.18 -8.96
C GLN A 688 26.89 28.28 -7.42
N GLU A 689 26.54 29.44 -6.90
CA GLU A 689 26.37 29.70 -5.48
C GLU A 689 24.89 29.92 -5.14
N SER A 690 24.52 29.63 -3.90
CA SER A 690 23.16 29.88 -3.43
C SER A 690 22.87 31.39 -3.34
N HIS A 691 21.75 31.79 -3.91
CA HIS A 691 21.23 33.15 -3.77
C HIS A 691 20.26 33.33 -2.60
N LEU A 692 20.01 32.27 -1.80
CA LEU A 692 19.08 32.32 -0.69
C LEU A 692 19.66 33.11 0.48
N ALA A 693 18.93 34.14 0.91
CA ALA A 693 19.36 35.06 1.96
C ALA A 693 19.67 34.39 3.32
N PHE A 694 19.17 33.16 3.52
CA PHE A 694 19.37 32.35 4.71
C PHE A 694 20.45 31.25 4.54
N HIS A 695 21.06 31.13 3.37
CA HIS A 695 22.10 30.15 3.13
C HIS A 695 23.27 30.29 4.11
N ASN A 696 23.72 29.16 4.70
CA ASN A 696 24.73 29.05 5.74
C ASN A 696 24.49 29.87 7.03
N LYS A 697 23.24 30.28 7.30
CA LYS A 697 22.85 30.92 8.53
C LYS A 697 22.21 29.95 9.52
N CYS A 698 22.25 30.35 10.80
CA CYS A 698 21.68 29.61 11.91
C CYS A 698 20.37 30.23 12.37
N PHE A 699 19.36 29.37 12.63
CA PHE A 699 18.05 29.78 13.13
C PHE A 699 17.61 28.79 14.23
N THR A 700 16.87 29.30 15.21
CA THR A 700 16.24 28.43 16.21
C THR A 700 15.08 27.64 15.57
N GLY A 701 14.82 26.42 16.06
CA GLY A 701 13.67 25.64 15.62
C GLY A 701 12.36 26.38 15.83
N ASP A 702 12.25 27.18 16.93
CA ASP A 702 11.08 28.02 17.20
C ASP A 702 10.87 29.09 16.11
N TYR A 703 11.94 29.76 15.65
CA TYR A 703 11.86 30.70 14.53
C TYR A 703 11.42 30.00 13.25
N LEU A 704 11.99 28.83 12.94
CA LEU A 704 11.67 28.06 11.76
C LEU A 704 10.21 27.56 11.75
N HIS A 705 9.66 27.25 12.91
CA HIS A 705 8.25 26.85 13.07
C HIS A 705 7.28 28.02 12.92
N LYS A 706 7.59 29.17 13.50
CA LYS A 706 6.66 30.31 13.61
C LYS A 706 6.77 31.28 12.46
N ALA A 707 8.00 31.64 12.08
CA ALA A 707 8.29 32.62 11.03
C ALA A 707 8.58 31.96 9.68
N GLY A 708 9.23 30.79 9.68
CA GLY A 708 9.59 30.07 8.48
C GLY A 708 10.67 30.73 7.63
N LEU A 709 10.88 30.18 6.44
CA LEU A 709 11.86 30.64 5.45
C LEU A 709 11.20 30.84 4.08
N LYS A 710 11.67 31.83 3.32
CA LYS A 710 11.23 32.02 1.93
C LYS A 710 11.98 31.07 1.00
N VAL A 711 11.50 29.84 0.92
CA VAL A 711 12.11 28.74 0.14
C VAL A 711 11.52 28.60 -1.26
N LEU A 712 10.37 29.25 -1.52
CA LEU A 712 9.65 29.25 -2.79
C LEU A 712 9.72 30.65 -3.42
N GLY A 713 9.25 30.78 -4.68
CA GLY A 713 9.20 32.05 -5.41
C GLY A 713 10.36 32.20 -6.41
N GLY A 714 10.85 31.09 -6.95
CA GLY A 714 11.75 31.06 -8.11
C GLY A 714 11.01 31.18 -9.44
N ASN A 715 11.68 30.81 -10.50
CA ASN A 715 11.09 30.67 -11.83
C ASN A 715 10.27 29.40 -11.96
N GLN A 716 9.54 29.27 -13.06
CA GLN A 716 8.85 28.02 -13.40
C GLN A 716 9.85 26.86 -13.50
N LEU A 717 9.51 25.71 -12.92
CA LEU A 717 10.33 24.51 -12.84
C LEU A 717 11.69 24.78 -12.16
N ASP A 718 11.66 25.58 -11.09
CA ASP A 718 12.79 25.80 -10.19
C ASP A 718 12.69 24.88 -8.98
N SER A 719 13.81 24.40 -8.48
CA SER A 719 13.86 23.48 -7.36
C SER A 719 14.99 23.79 -6.40
N ARG A 720 14.78 23.47 -5.13
CA ARG A 720 15.77 23.65 -4.06
C ARG A 720 15.73 22.45 -3.11
N ILE A 721 16.92 21.97 -2.78
CA ILE A 721 17.11 21.02 -1.68
C ILE A 721 17.86 21.75 -0.57
N ILE A 722 17.27 21.80 0.61
CA ILE A 722 17.80 22.55 1.76
C ILE A 722 18.04 21.56 2.89
N GLU A 723 19.30 21.55 3.34
CA GLU A 723 19.74 20.73 4.48
C GLU A 723 19.74 21.58 5.75
N LEU A 724 19.20 21.01 6.84
CA LEU A 724 19.21 21.60 8.17
C LEU A 724 19.94 20.65 9.11
N VAL A 725 20.99 21.15 9.75
CA VAL A 725 21.80 20.38 10.72
C VAL A 725 21.82 21.13 12.04
N LYS A 726 21.51 20.42 13.13
CA LYS A 726 21.57 20.94 14.49
C LYS A 726 23.02 21.28 14.84
N GLU A 727 23.25 22.49 15.36
CA GLU A 727 24.56 22.96 15.85
C GLU A 727 24.95 22.35 17.19
#